data_4ae513c924da6015dcc36bc0302654d3
#
_entry.id   4ae513c924da6015dcc36bc0302654d3
#
_cell.length_a   1.000
_cell.length_b   1.000
_cell.length_c   1.000
_cell.angle_alpha   90.00
_cell.angle_beta   90.00
_cell.angle_gamma   90.00
#
_symmetry.space_group_name_H-M   'P 1'
#
loop_
_entity.id
_entity.type
_entity.pdbx_description
1 polymer ?
#
loop_
_entity_poly.entity_id
_entity_poly.type
_entity_poly.pdbx_seq_one_letter_code
_entity_poly.pdbx_strand_id
1 'polypeptide(L)'
;MKDNRIYERNKAIPFASPLMIWALSIGTSIGWGSFVVTSNAYLQKAGPVGSVIGTILGALVMFVIGRCYFYMMNVYPDNGGIYAFAKNSLGYDFGYLSAWFTALTYLAIFWANVTSLPLFAKYFFGDVFRFGLSYTIFDYQVYFGEAMLAVVAIIITTYICMNSKKTIMSILTIMSLIFTGGITICFIAAMIGMGKTSYTFEPAFVPDKNSIEQILRVALISPWAFIGFENISHFTEEFNFPIKKSKSIIRYSIIITAILYIFVLLLSVSAYPQNYRSWLEYINDLSNIEGIEGLPAFYCANYYLGKTGVYILMLSLLALILTSLIGNTIALSRLFHALGKDKVLPSFVSELNENNIPANATFLVGGVSILIPFLGRTAIGWIVDVTTIGAVIIYGLCCASAYQTAKNRKDKTEREYGRAGMILMIIFAGFLLVPSLFSSNIMASESCFLFSIWAALGFLYFRAILKTDTERRFGHSVAVWIVLLSLIMFTSTVWMSDYLISSADKTIYEVREHYQNSSAADDAFMEQMEEQLDSAKRNSVFLVVGMFALSLGILLNNYHIMENRARESEEKLGIVRSQANTDPLTGVKSKRAYIEKEKELNEKIEDECVEDFAIAICDINNMKYINDTYGHKEGDEYIKKVSKIICKTFKHSPVFRFGGDEFVILLTGEDYDNRGELMKGLHDAAIRNEDNNGVVIASGISDFQLKRDVNVHNVFERADDDMYKNKQELKKLHKTGR
;
A
#
# COMPACT_ATOMS: atom_id res chain seq x y z
N MET A 1 12.61 -24.92 23.85
CA MET A 1 13.82 -25.14 23.02
C MET A 1 13.55 -25.74 21.63
N LYS A 2 12.36 -26.26 21.32
CA LYS A 2 12.00 -26.74 19.97
C LYS A 2 11.50 -25.63 19.03
N ASP A 3 10.92 -24.57 19.56
CA ASP A 3 10.39 -23.48 18.72
C ASP A 3 11.44 -22.52 18.13
N ASN A 4 12.59 -22.36 18.77
CA ASN A 4 13.67 -21.53 18.23
C ASN A 4 14.36 -22.11 16.98
N ARG A 5 14.30 -23.43 16.77
CA ARG A 5 14.92 -24.06 15.58
C ARG A 5 14.07 -23.94 14.32
N ILE A 6 12.76 -23.68 14.45
CA ILE A 6 11.85 -23.44 13.30
C ILE A 6 11.98 -21.99 12.83
N TYR A 7 12.21 -21.05 13.74
CA TYR A 7 12.43 -19.62 13.40
C TYR A 7 13.78 -19.35 12.73
N GLU A 8 14.83 -20.12 13.06
CA GLU A 8 16.15 -19.99 12.42
C GLU A 8 16.24 -20.61 11.02
N ARG A 9 15.33 -21.55 10.66
CA ARG A 9 15.33 -22.19 9.33
C ARG A 9 14.77 -21.32 8.21
N ASN A 10 14.13 -20.21 8.50
CA ASN A 10 13.46 -19.33 7.50
C ASN A 10 14.16 -17.98 7.25
N LYS A 11 15.37 -17.76 7.75
CA LYS A 11 16.15 -16.59 7.33
C LYS A 11 16.69 -16.83 5.93
N ALA A 12 16.31 -15.96 4.98
CA ALA A 12 16.85 -15.97 3.62
C ALA A 12 18.40 -15.91 3.69
N ILE A 13 19.07 -16.83 2.98
CA ILE A 13 20.54 -16.81 2.93
C ILE A 13 20.95 -15.57 2.12
N PRO A 14 21.72 -14.62 2.69
CA PRO A 14 22.16 -13.45 1.99
C PRO A 14 23.08 -13.84 0.80
N PHE A 15 22.66 -13.51 -0.43
CA PHE A 15 23.43 -13.85 -1.63
C PHE A 15 23.54 -12.68 -2.62
N ALA A 16 22.64 -11.69 -2.53
CA ALA A 16 22.55 -10.62 -3.51
C ALA A 16 23.65 -9.58 -3.30
N SER A 17 24.55 -9.46 -4.27
CA SER A 17 25.64 -8.48 -4.26
C SER A 17 25.15 -7.08 -4.66
N PRO A 18 25.91 -6.01 -4.35
CA PRO A 18 25.56 -4.66 -4.77
C PRO A 18 25.36 -4.50 -6.27
N LEU A 19 26.15 -5.19 -7.09
CA LEU A 19 26.03 -5.16 -8.55
C LEU A 19 24.75 -5.85 -9.02
N MET A 20 24.37 -6.98 -8.43
CA MET A 20 23.13 -7.68 -8.74
C MET A 20 21.90 -6.80 -8.41
N ILE A 21 21.91 -6.12 -7.27
CA ILE A 21 20.81 -5.24 -6.85
C ILE A 21 20.75 -3.98 -7.72
N TRP A 22 21.89 -3.42 -8.10
CA TRP A 22 21.94 -2.35 -9.09
C TRP A 22 21.38 -2.78 -10.44
N ALA A 23 21.79 -3.95 -10.93
CA ALA A 23 21.31 -4.52 -12.20
C ALA A 23 19.80 -4.79 -12.19
N LEU A 24 19.26 -5.31 -11.08
CA LEU A 24 17.82 -5.44 -10.87
C LEU A 24 17.12 -4.09 -10.99
N SER A 25 17.62 -3.07 -10.28
CA SER A 25 17.03 -1.73 -10.25
C SER A 25 16.96 -1.10 -11.64
N ILE A 26 18.06 -1.06 -12.40
CA ILE A 26 18.06 -0.47 -13.73
C ILE A 26 17.36 -1.35 -14.77
N GLY A 27 17.50 -2.67 -14.67
CA GLY A 27 16.89 -3.62 -15.59
C GLY A 27 15.36 -3.66 -15.51
N THR A 28 14.79 -3.33 -14.34
CA THR A 28 13.34 -3.18 -14.18
C THR A 28 12.82 -1.80 -14.57
N SER A 29 13.65 -0.76 -14.44
CA SER A 29 13.25 0.61 -14.78
C SER A 29 13.29 0.91 -16.27
N ILE A 30 14.16 0.24 -17.03
CA ILE A 30 14.31 0.49 -18.45
C ILE A 30 13.68 -0.65 -19.24
N GLY A 31 12.67 -0.36 -20.04
CA GLY A 31 11.95 -1.30 -20.87
C GLY A 31 11.85 -0.79 -22.32
N TRP A 32 11.04 -1.48 -23.14
CA TRP A 32 10.74 -1.09 -24.52
C TRP A 32 10.37 0.39 -24.68
N GLY A 33 9.62 0.92 -23.74
CA GLY A 33 9.18 2.32 -23.75
C GLY A 33 10.31 3.34 -23.81
N SER A 34 11.54 3.00 -23.39
CA SER A 34 12.70 3.90 -23.51
C SER A 34 13.01 4.27 -24.96
N PHE A 35 12.68 3.42 -25.92
CA PHE A 35 12.87 3.67 -27.35
C PHE A 35 11.66 4.34 -28.02
N VAL A 36 10.45 4.01 -27.59
CA VAL A 36 9.21 4.50 -28.23
C VAL A 36 8.67 5.77 -27.55
N VAL A 37 8.58 5.78 -26.21
CA VAL A 37 8.02 6.92 -25.48
C VAL A 37 8.94 8.15 -25.58
N THR A 38 10.25 7.96 -25.62
CA THR A 38 11.20 9.07 -25.82
C THR A 38 10.97 9.77 -27.15
N SER A 39 10.68 9.04 -28.22
CA SER A 39 10.39 9.62 -29.53
C SER A 39 8.98 10.23 -29.57
N ASN A 40 7.94 9.48 -29.19
CA ASN A 40 6.55 9.88 -29.42
C ASN A 40 5.98 10.81 -28.33
N ALA A 41 6.46 10.70 -27.08
CA ALA A 41 5.91 11.49 -25.98
C ALA A 41 6.84 12.61 -25.51
N TYR A 42 8.17 12.46 -25.65
CA TYR A 42 9.11 13.48 -25.20
C TYR A 42 9.53 14.38 -26.36
N LEU A 43 10.21 13.83 -27.38
CA LEU A 43 10.73 14.61 -28.50
C LEU A 43 9.64 15.35 -29.27
N GLN A 44 8.55 14.69 -29.60
CA GLN A 44 7.42 15.25 -30.32
C GLN A 44 6.75 16.44 -29.60
N LYS A 45 6.82 16.43 -28.25
CA LYS A 45 6.14 17.42 -27.41
C LYS A 45 7.05 18.51 -26.85
N ALA A 46 8.37 18.25 -26.73
CA ALA A 46 9.28 19.17 -26.04
C ALA A 46 10.63 19.40 -26.73
N GLY A 47 10.88 18.73 -27.86
CA GLY A 47 12.14 18.80 -28.54
C GLY A 47 13.31 18.20 -27.74
N PRO A 48 14.53 18.15 -28.30
CA PRO A 48 15.69 17.54 -27.66
C PRO A 48 16.05 18.20 -26.33
N VAL A 49 16.17 19.52 -26.28
CA VAL A 49 16.60 20.26 -25.09
C VAL A 49 15.52 20.22 -24.01
N GLY A 50 14.24 20.45 -24.38
CA GLY A 50 13.13 20.37 -23.45
C GLY A 50 13.00 18.98 -22.81
N SER A 51 13.20 17.92 -23.61
CA SER A 51 13.14 16.54 -23.15
C SER A 51 14.30 16.17 -22.22
N VAL A 52 15.53 16.63 -22.50
CA VAL A 52 16.70 16.42 -21.63
C VAL A 52 16.49 17.12 -20.27
N ILE A 53 16.11 18.38 -20.29
CA ILE A 53 15.88 19.16 -19.04
C ILE A 53 14.71 18.54 -18.25
N GLY A 54 13.60 18.18 -18.91
CA GLY A 54 12.47 17.54 -18.28
C GLY A 54 12.82 16.20 -17.63
N THR A 55 13.63 15.37 -18.30
CA THR A 55 14.12 14.09 -17.73
C THR A 55 15.00 14.31 -16.51
N ILE A 56 15.88 15.33 -16.53
CA ILE A 56 16.72 15.68 -15.38
C ILE A 56 15.85 16.15 -14.19
N LEU A 57 14.86 16.99 -14.45
CA LEU A 57 13.92 17.43 -13.40
C LEU A 57 13.15 16.25 -12.80
N GLY A 58 12.70 15.30 -13.62
CA GLY A 58 12.09 14.06 -13.14
C GLY A 58 13.03 13.25 -12.28
N ALA A 59 14.30 13.10 -12.68
CA ALA A 59 15.30 12.41 -11.87
C ALA A 59 15.50 13.08 -10.51
N LEU A 60 15.47 14.42 -10.42
CA LEU A 60 15.56 15.14 -9.16
C LEU A 60 14.39 14.83 -8.22
N VAL A 61 13.17 14.73 -8.75
CA VAL A 61 12.00 14.27 -7.98
C VAL A 61 12.22 12.85 -7.47
N MET A 62 12.74 11.97 -8.32
CA MET A 62 12.99 10.58 -7.95
C MET A 62 14.07 10.42 -6.87
N PHE A 63 15.00 11.35 -6.71
CA PHE A 63 15.93 11.34 -5.58
C PHE A 63 15.24 11.53 -4.23
N VAL A 64 14.20 12.39 -4.17
CA VAL A 64 13.40 12.58 -2.96
C VAL A 64 12.66 11.28 -2.61
N ILE A 65 12.03 10.66 -3.60
CA ILE A 65 11.29 9.41 -3.45
C ILE A 65 12.23 8.26 -3.08
N GLY A 66 13.35 8.13 -3.78
CA GLY A 66 14.37 7.11 -3.51
C GLY A 66 14.96 7.21 -2.10
N ARG A 67 15.04 8.43 -1.53
CA ARG A 67 15.41 8.61 -0.14
C ARG A 67 14.36 8.09 0.83
N CYS A 68 13.08 8.29 0.53
CA CYS A 68 11.99 7.72 1.32
C CYS A 68 12.01 6.18 1.29
N TYR A 69 12.19 5.57 0.11
CA TYR A 69 12.37 4.11 -0.02
C TYR A 69 13.56 3.60 0.79
N PHE A 70 14.72 4.23 0.66
CA PHE A 70 15.91 3.89 1.45
C PHE A 70 15.63 3.93 2.96
N TYR A 71 15.00 5.00 3.43
CA TYR A 71 14.66 5.15 4.84
C TYR A 71 13.73 4.02 5.30
N MET A 72 12.68 3.73 4.54
CA MET A 72 11.72 2.69 4.87
C MET A 72 12.34 1.28 4.84
N MET A 73 13.19 0.97 3.85
CA MET A 73 13.95 -0.28 3.80
C MET A 73 14.87 -0.47 5.01
N ASN A 74 15.47 0.63 5.50
CA ASN A 74 16.36 0.57 6.67
C ASN A 74 15.59 0.40 7.98
N VAL A 75 14.34 0.86 8.05
CA VAL A 75 13.45 0.73 9.22
C VAL A 75 12.70 -0.58 9.24
N TYR A 76 12.20 -1.01 8.09
CA TYR A 76 11.39 -2.21 7.88
C TYR A 76 12.03 -3.06 6.76
N PRO A 77 13.08 -3.84 7.07
CA PRO A 77 13.75 -4.69 6.08
C PRO A 77 12.91 -5.96 5.81
N ASP A 78 11.87 -5.81 5.00
CA ASP A 78 10.90 -6.85 4.65
C ASP A 78 10.77 -6.94 3.12
N ASN A 79 10.73 -8.15 2.56
CA ASN A 79 10.62 -8.40 1.13
C ASN A 79 9.22 -8.06 0.55
N GLY A 80 8.25 -7.72 1.37
CA GLY A 80 6.96 -7.18 0.95
C GLY A 80 7.04 -5.77 0.34
N GLY A 81 8.22 -5.11 0.41
CA GLY A 81 8.43 -3.78 -0.16
C GLY A 81 7.46 -2.75 0.39
N ILE A 82 6.87 -1.93 -0.49
CA ILE A 82 5.95 -0.86 -0.07
C ILE A 82 4.72 -1.37 0.69
N TYR A 83 4.24 -2.59 0.42
CA TYR A 83 3.18 -3.20 1.22
C TYR A 83 3.57 -3.27 2.69
N ALA A 84 4.76 -3.79 2.97
CA ALA A 84 5.28 -3.88 4.33
C ALA A 84 5.49 -2.49 4.96
N PHE A 85 5.96 -1.51 4.18
CA PHE A 85 6.15 -0.14 4.64
C PHE A 85 4.83 0.50 5.05
N ALA A 86 3.83 0.48 4.19
CA ALA A 86 2.52 1.07 4.45
C ALA A 86 1.78 0.34 5.58
N LYS A 87 1.81 -1.00 5.59
CA LYS A 87 1.22 -1.82 6.65
C LYS A 87 1.74 -1.46 8.04
N ASN A 88 3.08 -1.36 8.18
CA ASN A 88 3.72 -1.12 9.48
C ASN A 88 3.68 0.34 9.93
N SER A 89 3.47 1.30 9.04
CA SER A 89 3.48 2.73 9.36
C SER A 89 2.10 3.37 9.39
N LEU A 90 1.18 2.96 8.49
CA LEU A 90 -0.14 3.54 8.28
C LEU A 90 -1.28 2.55 8.59
N GLY A 91 -0.96 1.26 8.76
CA GLY A 91 -1.93 0.20 9.02
C GLY A 91 -2.26 -0.66 7.79
N TYR A 92 -2.94 -1.78 8.05
CA TYR A 92 -3.23 -2.80 7.04
C TYR A 92 -4.06 -2.30 5.86
N ASP A 93 -4.96 -1.36 6.08
CA ASP A 93 -5.80 -0.78 5.03
C ASP A 93 -4.96 -0.05 3.97
N PHE A 94 -4.01 0.79 4.41
CA PHE A 94 -3.06 1.45 3.52
C PHE A 94 -2.04 0.47 2.91
N GLY A 95 -1.68 -0.57 3.66
CA GLY A 95 -0.91 -1.70 3.14
C GLY A 95 -1.62 -2.32 1.95
N TYR A 96 -2.90 -2.68 2.08
CA TYR A 96 -3.71 -3.20 0.97
C TYR A 96 -3.72 -2.25 -0.23
N LEU A 97 -4.02 -0.97 0.00
CA LEU A 97 -4.08 0.03 -1.07
C LEU A 97 -2.75 0.13 -1.83
N SER A 98 -1.62 0.17 -1.09
CA SER A 98 -0.29 0.19 -1.70
C SER A 98 -0.01 -1.06 -2.52
N ALA A 99 -0.36 -2.26 -2.01
CA ALA A 99 -0.18 -3.51 -2.73
C ALA A 99 -1.03 -3.60 -3.99
N TRP A 100 -2.30 -3.13 -3.93
CA TRP A 100 -3.22 -3.14 -5.06
C TRP A 100 -2.71 -2.32 -6.24
N PHE A 101 -2.23 -1.10 -5.98
CA PHE A 101 -1.66 -0.25 -7.02
C PHE A 101 -0.26 -0.67 -7.45
N THR A 102 0.54 -1.26 -6.57
CA THR A 102 1.83 -1.86 -6.95
C THR A 102 1.62 -3.04 -7.91
N ALA A 103 0.64 -3.90 -7.63
CA ALA A 103 0.29 -4.99 -8.52
C ALA A 103 -0.14 -4.48 -9.90
N LEU A 104 -0.98 -3.45 -9.98
CA LEU A 104 -1.35 -2.80 -11.23
C LEU A 104 -0.13 -2.30 -11.99
N THR A 105 0.70 -1.51 -11.33
CA THR A 105 1.86 -0.86 -11.94
C THR A 105 2.84 -1.87 -12.52
N TYR A 106 3.18 -2.90 -11.76
CA TYR A 106 4.15 -3.92 -12.21
C TYR A 106 3.59 -4.88 -13.25
N LEU A 107 2.30 -5.26 -13.14
CA LEU A 107 1.61 -6.02 -14.19
C LEU A 107 1.54 -5.21 -15.48
N ALA A 108 1.18 -3.94 -15.40
CA ALA A 108 1.10 -3.07 -16.56
C ALA A 108 2.44 -2.93 -17.29
N ILE A 109 3.55 -2.72 -16.57
CA ILE A 109 4.90 -2.70 -17.16
C ILE A 109 5.25 -4.05 -17.78
N PHE A 110 4.95 -5.14 -17.10
CA PHE A 110 5.17 -6.50 -17.62
C PHE A 110 4.41 -6.69 -18.95
N TRP A 111 3.12 -6.34 -18.98
CA TRP A 111 2.26 -6.44 -20.16
C TRP A 111 2.74 -5.57 -21.31
N ALA A 112 3.14 -4.33 -21.04
CA ALA A 112 3.69 -3.45 -22.07
C ALA A 112 4.96 -4.02 -22.73
N ASN A 113 5.84 -4.63 -21.93
CA ASN A 113 7.05 -5.25 -22.47
C ASN A 113 6.77 -6.55 -23.25
N VAL A 114 5.81 -7.36 -22.80
CA VAL A 114 5.40 -8.59 -23.51
C VAL A 114 4.76 -8.26 -24.85
N THR A 115 3.82 -7.32 -24.87
CA THR A 115 3.11 -6.92 -26.09
C THR A 115 3.98 -6.12 -27.07
N SER A 116 5.16 -5.67 -26.64
CA SER A 116 6.17 -5.06 -27.52
C SER A 116 6.96 -6.08 -28.35
N LEU A 117 7.00 -7.36 -27.94
CA LEU A 117 7.75 -8.40 -28.66
C LEU A 117 7.23 -8.66 -30.09
N PRO A 118 5.92 -8.74 -30.36
CA PRO A 118 5.40 -8.77 -31.71
C PRO A 118 5.86 -7.59 -32.58
N LEU A 119 5.90 -6.40 -31.99
CA LEU A 119 6.37 -5.21 -32.69
C LEU A 119 7.87 -5.29 -33.00
N PHE A 120 8.68 -5.71 -32.04
CA PHE A 120 10.07 -6.02 -32.24
C PHE A 120 10.24 -7.03 -33.39
N ALA A 121 9.48 -8.13 -33.37
CA ALA A 121 9.53 -9.14 -34.43
C ALA A 121 9.16 -8.58 -35.81
N LYS A 122 8.14 -7.72 -35.89
CA LYS A 122 7.76 -7.05 -37.14
C LYS A 122 8.89 -6.19 -37.71
N TYR A 123 9.54 -5.37 -36.88
CA TYR A 123 10.62 -4.50 -37.36
C TYR A 123 11.86 -5.24 -37.82
N PHE A 124 12.21 -6.37 -37.23
CA PHE A 124 13.45 -7.09 -37.53
C PHE A 124 13.28 -8.32 -38.42
N PHE A 125 12.13 -8.98 -38.39
CA PHE A 125 11.83 -10.21 -39.09
C PHE A 125 10.68 -10.07 -40.13
N GLY A 126 10.11 -8.87 -40.28
CA GLY A 126 8.97 -8.64 -41.14
C GLY A 126 7.73 -9.42 -40.69
N ASP A 127 7.07 -10.05 -41.67
CA ASP A 127 5.78 -10.74 -41.44
C ASP A 127 5.90 -12.22 -41.02
N VAL A 128 7.09 -12.68 -40.62
CA VAL A 128 7.33 -14.07 -40.22
C VAL A 128 6.37 -14.57 -39.14
N PHE A 129 5.98 -13.72 -38.19
CA PHE A 129 5.08 -14.07 -37.11
C PHE A 129 3.61 -13.71 -37.41
N ARG A 130 3.29 -13.20 -38.60
CA ARG A 130 1.92 -12.86 -39.02
C ARG A 130 1.20 -14.04 -39.66
N PHE A 131 1.06 -15.13 -38.95
CA PHE A 131 0.38 -16.31 -39.40
C PHE A 131 -0.82 -16.67 -38.53
N GLY A 132 -1.73 -17.53 -39.04
CA GLY A 132 -2.91 -18.04 -38.35
C GLY A 132 -4.09 -17.10 -38.45
N LEU A 133 -5.01 -17.25 -37.48
CA LEU A 133 -6.22 -16.41 -37.38
C LEU A 133 -5.85 -14.98 -37.09
N SER A 134 -6.52 -14.03 -37.75
CA SER A 134 -6.42 -12.59 -37.43
C SER A 134 -7.78 -12.02 -37.14
N TYR A 135 -7.80 -11.06 -36.23
CA TYR A 135 -9.01 -10.32 -35.80
C TYR A 135 -8.63 -8.89 -35.44
N THR A 136 -9.60 -8.00 -35.49
CA THR A 136 -9.38 -6.58 -35.20
C THR A 136 -9.94 -6.24 -33.83
N ILE A 137 -9.12 -5.61 -32.97
CA ILE A 137 -9.53 -5.02 -31.69
C ILE A 137 -9.09 -3.56 -31.70
N PHE A 138 -10.02 -2.61 -31.45
CA PHE A 138 -9.75 -1.17 -31.40
C PHE A 138 -8.87 -0.70 -32.59
N ASP A 139 -9.28 -1.01 -33.81
CA ASP A 139 -8.60 -0.67 -35.06
C ASP A 139 -7.21 -1.30 -35.28
N TYR A 140 -6.79 -2.21 -34.39
CA TYR A 140 -5.55 -2.96 -34.53
C TYR A 140 -5.80 -4.42 -34.93
N GLN A 141 -5.13 -4.86 -35.99
CA GLN A 141 -5.21 -6.23 -36.45
C GLN A 141 -4.23 -7.11 -35.66
N VAL A 142 -4.76 -8.03 -34.85
CA VAL A 142 -4.01 -9.00 -34.07
C VAL A 142 -3.85 -10.29 -34.87
N TYR A 143 -2.64 -10.78 -34.95
CA TYR A 143 -2.31 -12.08 -35.57
C TYR A 143 -2.03 -13.12 -34.50
N PHE A 144 -2.55 -14.33 -34.66
CA PHE A 144 -2.38 -15.42 -33.70
C PHE A 144 -0.89 -15.73 -33.46
N GLY A 145 -0.06 -15.76 -34.48
CA GLY A 145 1.38 -16.00 -34.37
C GLY A 145 2.11 -14.93 -33.56
N GLU A 146 1.73 -13.64 -33.70
CA GLU A 146 2.26 -12.53 -32.90
C GLU A 146 1.86 -12.69 -31.42
N ALA A 147 0.61 -13.04 -31.14
CA ALA A 147 0.15 -13.29 -29.78
C ALA A 147 0.87 -14.49 -29.15
N MET A 148 1.09 -15.56 -29.91
CA MET A 148 1.81 -16.75 -29.45
C MET A 148 3.29 -16.48 -29.13
N LEU A 149 3.96 -15.60 -29.87
CA LEU A 149 5.32 -15.16 -29.56
C LEU A 149 5.38 -14.54 -28.16
N ALA A 150 4.43 -13.67 -27.84
CA ALA A 150 4.33 -13.04 -26.53
C ALA A 150 3.98 -14.07 -25.44
N VAL A 151 3.05 -14.99 -25.67
CA VAL A 151 2.71 -16.09 -24.74
C VAL A 151 3.92 -16.97 -24.44
N VAL A 152 4.70 -17.35 -25.44
CA VAL A 152 5.93 -18.13 -25.26
C VAL A 152 6.94 -17.38 -24.39
N ALA A 153 7.09 -16.06 -24.59
CA ALA A 153 7.95 -15.24 -23.74
C ALA A 153 7.47 -15.19 -22.29
N ILE A 154 6.14 -15.12 -22.03
CA ILE A 154 5.58 -15.21 -20.68
C ILE A 154 5.94 -16.55 -20.04
N ILE A 155 5.74 -17.66 -20.75
CA ILE A 155 6.02 -19.01 -20.25
C ILE A 155 7.52 -19.16 -19.92
N ILE A 156 8.41 -18.74 -20.83
CA ILE A 156 9.86 -18.79 -20.62
C ILE A 156 10.26 -17.95 -19.42
N THR A 157 9.75 -16.73 -19.31
CA THR A 157 10.05 -15.82 -18.18
C THR A 157 9.57 -16.42 -16.86
N THR A 158 8.35 -16.96 -16.82
CA THR A 158 7.79 -17.62 -15.63
C THR A 158 8.64 -18.81 -15.22
N TYR A 159 9.05 -19.65 -16.18
CA TYR A 159 9.94 -20.79 -15.94
C TYR A 159 11.32 -20.36 -15.41
N ILE A 160 11.94 -19.35 -16.01
CA ILE A 160 13.22 -18.78 -15.53
C ILE A 160 13.08 -18.31 -14.07
N CYS A 161 11.99 -17.60 -13.75
CA CYS A 161 11.77 -17.04 -12.42
C CYS A 161 11.51 -18.09 -11.32
N MET A 162 11.27 -19.36 -11.67
CA MET A 162 11.13 -20.47 -10.71
C MET A 162 12.45 -21.19 -10.41
N ASN A 163 13.55 -20.83 -11.11
CA ASN A 163 14.87 -21.39 -10.91
C ASN A 163 15.61 -20.78 -9.71
N SER A 164 16.88 -21.19 -9.52
CA SER A 164 17.74 -20.68 -8.47
C SER A 164 17.83 -19.15 -8.48
N LYS A 165 17.57 -18.51 -7.32
CA LYS A 165 17.67 -17.05 -7.13
C LYS A 165 18.98 -16.46 -7.63
N LYS A 166 20.10 -17.16 -7.40
CA LYS A 166 21.43 -16.72 -7.85
C LYS A 166 21.55 -16.73 -9.37
N THR A 167 21.02 -17.75 -10.04
CA THR A 167 21.02 -17.86 -11.50
C THR A 167 20.22 -16.71 -12.13
N ILE A 168 19.02 -16.44 -11.62
CA ILE A 168 18.17 -15.36 -12.10
C ILE A 168 18.88 -14.01 -11.98
N MET A 169 19.46 -13.72 -10.82
CA MET A 169 20.18 -12.45 -10.58
C MET A 169 21.44 -12.32 -11.42
N SER A 170 22.10 -13.45 -11.76
CA SER A 170 23.24 -13.44 -12.70
C SER A 170 22.78 -13.13 -14.11
N ILE A 171 21.68 -13.71 -14.60
CA ILE A 171 21.09 -13.41 -15.90
C ILE A 171 20.73 -11.91 -15.97
N LEU A 172 20.02 -11.38 -14.96
CA LEU A 172 19.69 -9.96 -14.88
C LEU A 172 20.94 -9.07 -14.95
N THR A 173 22.00 -9.45 -14.25
CA THR A 173 23.26 -8.66 -14.22
C THR A 173 23.92 -8.63 -15.60
N ILE A 174 24.05 -9.77 -16.26
CA ILE A 174 24.66 -9.86 -17.59
C ILE A 174 23.85 -9.05 -18.61
N MET A 175 22.52 -9.24 -18.63
CA MET A 175 21.64 -8.53 -19.56
C MET A 175 21.64 -7.02 -19.31
N SER A 176 21.69 -6.59 -18.05
CA SER A 176 21.78 -5.16 -17.69
C SER A 176 23.09 -4.52 -18.16
N LEU A 177 24.20 -5.23 -18.11
CA LEU A 177 25.48 -4.76 -18.65
C LEU A 177 25.45 -4.69 -20.20
N ILE A 178 24.81 -5.67 -20.86
CA ILE A 178 24.67 -5.70 -22.31
C ILE A 178 23.90 -4.49 -22.81
N PHE A 179 22.71 -4.20 -22.26
CA PHE A 179 21.93 -3.07 -22.79
C PHE A 179 22.54 -1.72 -22.40
N THR A 180 23.10 -1.58 -21.20
CA THR A 180 23.79 -0.36 -20.78
C THR A 180 24.99 -0.06 -21.68
N GLY A 181 25.83 -1.08 -21.94
CA GLY A 181 26.99 -0.97 -22.82
C GLY A 181 26.61 -0.68 -24.28
N GLY A 182 25.62 -1.42 -24.81
CA GLY A 182 25.21 -1.27 -26.20
C GLY A 182 24.58 0.08 -26.51
N ILE A 183 23.70 0.60 -25.67
CA ILE A 183 23.12 1.95 -25.79
C ILE A 183 24.24 3.00 -25.73
N THR A 184 25.15 2.87 -24.76
CA THR A 184 26.28 3.81 -24.59
C THR A 184 27.20 3.83 -25.82
N ILE A 185 27.56 2.66 -26.36
CA ILE A 185 28.42 2.55 -27.56
C ILE A 185 27.74 3.23 -28.76
N CYS A 186 26.46 2.94 -29.02
CA CYS A 186 25.73 3.54 -30.12
C CYS A 186 25.58 5.05 -29.97
N PHE A 187 25.32 5.55 -28.76
CA PHE A 187 25.26 6.98 -28.45
C PHE A 187 26.59 7.68 -28.70
N ILE A 188 27.69 7.15 -28.17
CA ILE A 188 29.02 7.76 -28.34
C ILE A 188 29.40 7.79 -29.83
N ALA A 189 29.16 6.70 -30.57
CA ALA A 189 29.44 6.64 -31.99
C ALA A 189 28.62 7.67 -32.79
N ALA A 190 27.33 7.85 -32.41
CA ALA A 190 26.47 8.84 -33.02
C ALA A 190 26.95 10.27 -32.75
N MET A 191 27.35 10.59 -31.52
CA MET A 191 27.84 11.94 -31.18
C MET A 191 29.17 12.28 -31.90
N ILE A 192 30.07 11.31 -32.01
CA ILE A 192 31.32 11.48 -32.80
C ILE A 192 31.02 11.63 -34.29
N GLY A 193 30.08 10.82 -34.80
CA GLY A 193 29.68 10.84 -36.22
C GLY A 193 28.93 12.11 -36.60
N MET A 194 28.02 12.58 -35.73
CA MET A 194 27.25 13.80 -35.95
C MET A 194 28.14 15.05 -36.12
N GLY A 195 29.24 15.14 -35.38
CA GLY A 195 30.23 16.22 -35.58
C GLY A 195 30.90 16.27 -36.97
N LYS A 196 30.70 15.26 -37.82
CA LYS A 196 31.21 15.18 -39.19
C LYS A 196 30.11 15.32 -40.24
N THR A 197 28.88 15.55 -39.85
CA THR A 197 27.69 15.69 -40.70
C THR A 197 27.04 17.07 -40.55
N SER A 198 26.05 17.37 -41.37
CA SER A 198 25.23 18.58 -41.28
C SER A 198 24.04 18.46 -40.32
N TYR A 199 23.84 17.31 -39.68
CA TYR A 199 22.74 17.12 -38.75
C TYR A 199 22.94 17.95 -37.45
N THR A 200 21.87 18.53 -36.95
CA THR A 200 21.85 19.36 -35.73
C THR A 200 20.66 18.98 -34.85
N PHE A 201 20.70 19.39 -33.63
CA PHE A 201 19.55 19.24 -32.71
C PHE A 201 18.52 20.36 -32.86
N GLU A 202 18.61 21.18 -33.90
CA GLU A 202 17.62 22.25 -34.17
C GLU A 202 16.38 21.68 -34.90
N PRO A 203 15.20 22.15 -34.53
CA PRO A 203 14.90 23.11 -33.46
C PRO A 203 15.09 22.50 -32.08
N ALA A 204 15.68 23.26 -31.13
CA ALA A 204 15.97 22.80 -29.77
C ALA A 204 14.69 22.51 -28.95
N PHE A 205 13.62 23.22 -29.25
CA PHE A 205 12.26 23.08 -28.71
C PHE A 205 11.27 22.98 -29.87
N VAL A 206 10.09 22.46 -29.62
CA VAL A 206 9.00 22.47 -30.60
C VAL A 206 8.56 23.91 -30.85
N PRO A 207 8.53 24.39 -32.10
CA PRO A 207 8.13 25.75 -32.45
C PRO A 207 6.71 26.09 -31.95
N ASP A 208 6.43 27.38 -31.80
CA ASP A 208 5.12 27.94 -31.48
C ASP A 208 4.51 27.52 -30.11
N LYS A 209 5.33 26.93 -29.22
CA LYS A 209 4.92 26.54 -27.86
C LYS A 209 5.88 27.07 -26.80
N ASN A 210 5.36 27.36 -25.61
CA ASN A 210 6.16 27.85 -24.49
C ASN A 210 7.19 26.80 -24.04
N SER A 211 8.48 27.14 -24.05
CA SER A 211 9.58 26.25 -23.70
C SER A 211 9.49 25.72 -22.25
N ILE A 212 8.97 26.53 -21.30
CA ILE A 212 8.79 26.11 -19.91
C ILE A 212 7.67 25.05 -19.81
N GLU A 213 6.57 25.26 -20.53
CA GLU A 213 5.50 24.27 -20.60
C GLU A 213 5.98 22.93 -21.15
N GLN A 214 6.78 22.97 -22.23
CA GLN A 214 7.37 21.78 -22.83
C GLN A 214 8.24 21.01 -21.83
N ILE A 215 9.13 21.70 -21.09
CA ILE A 215 9.98 21.11 -20.06
C ILE A 215 9.12 20.48 -18.93
N LEU A 216 8.13 21.24 -18.42
CA LEU A 216 7.27 20.76 -17.34
C LEU A 216 6.46 19.53 -17.76
N ARG A 217 5.98 19.49 -18.99
CA ARG A 217 5.24 18.35 -19.54
C ARG A 217 6.06 17.07 -19.51
N VAL A 218 7.32 17.11 -19.94
CA VAL A 218 8.22 15.96 -19.88
C VAL A 218 8.57 15.63 -18.43
N ALA A 219 8.85 16.63 -17.58
CA ALA A 219 9.13 16.41 -16.17
C ALA A 219 8.00 15.69 -15.44
N LEU A 220 6.73 16.00 -15.76
CA LEU A 220 5.55 15.38 -15.15
C LEU A 220 5.30 13.93 -15.61
N ILE A 221 5.68 13.57 -16.84
CA ILE A 221 5.56 12.21 -17.35
C ILE A 221 6.78 11.37 -16.93
N SER A 222 7.94 11.98 -16.71
CA SER A 222 9.19 11.28 -16.48
C SER A 222 9.27 10.36 -15.24
N PRO A 223 8.47 10.46 -14.16
CA PRO A 223 8.43 9.43 -13.12
C PRO A 223 8.17 8.03 -13.66
N TRP A 224 7.40 7.91 -14.75
CA TRP A 224 7.20 6.65 -15.46
C TRP A 224 8.52 5.98 -15.90
N ALA A 225 9.48 6.75 -16.37
CA ALA A 225 10.77 6.25 -16.84
C ALA A 225 11.64 5.62 -15.73
N PHE A 226 11.33 5.88 -14.49
CA PHE A 226 12.09 5.40 -13.34
C PHE A 226 11.41 4.28 -12.57
N ILE A 227 10.14 3.93 -12.90
CA ILE A 227 9.40 2.85 -12.21
C ILE A 227 10.21 1.56 -12.34
N GLY A 228 10.45 0.91 -11.18
CA GLY A 228 11.24 -0.31 -11.10
C GLY A 228 12.51 -0.16 -10.25
N PHE A 229 13.04 1.07 -10.03
CA PHE A 229 14.17 1.24 -9.12
C PHE A 229 13.86 0.76 -7.70
N GLU A 230 12.61 0.87 -7.30
CA GLU A 230 12.08 0.45 -6.00
C GLU A 230 11.98 -1.06 -5.84
N ASN A 231 12.10 -1.84 -6.91
CA ASN A 231 12.08 -3.31 -6.86
C ASN A 231 13.16 -3.89 -5.95
N ILE A 232 14.22 -3.13 -5.68
CA ILE A 232 15.23 -3.52 -4.69
C ILE A 232 14.64 -3.72 -3.29
N SER A 233 13.53 -3.06 -2.96
CA SER A 233 12.86 -3.19 -1.67
C SER A 233 12.30 -4.60 -1.43
N HIS A 234 12.03 -5.35 -2.50
CA HIS A 234 11.59 -6.74 -2.42
C HIS A 234 12.73 -7.76 -2.19
N PHE A 235 13.98 -7.28 -1.98
CA PHE A 235 15.18 -8.11 -1.79
C PHE A 235 15.95 -7.79 -0.50
N THR A 236 15.41 -6.99 0.37
CA THR A 236 16.11 -6.47 1.56
C THR A 236 16.66 -7.55 2.47
N GLU A 237 15.96 -8.68 2.63
CA GLU A 237 16.38 -9.81 3.45
C GLU A 237 17.51 -10.64 2.81
N GLU A 238 17.77 -10.47 1.52
CA GLU A 238 18.72 -11.25 0.76
C GLU A 238 20.03 -10.52 0.45
N PHE A 239 20.18 -9.27 0.94
CA PHE A 239 21.40 -8.50 0.76
C PHE A 239 22.58 -9.15 1.49
N ASN A 240 23.68 -9.38 0.77
CA ASN A 240 24.95 -9.80 1.37
C ASN A 240 25.82 -8.61 1.83
N PHE A 241 25.24 -7.42 1.91
CA PHE A 241 25.88 -6.17 2.29
C PHE A 241 24.98 -5.36 3.23
N PRO A 242 25.53 -4.39 3.99
CA PRO A 242 24.72 -3.56 4.88
C PRO A 242 23.67 -2.74 4.12
N ILE A 243 22.41 -2.73 4.61
CA ILE A 243 21.28 -2.01 3.99
C ILE A 243 21.63 -0.53 3.71
N LYS A 244 22.46 0.09 4.56
CA LYS A 244 22.95 1.47 4.37
C LYS A 244 23.58 1.70 2.99
N LYS A 245 24.17 0.68 2.37
CA LYS A 245 24.78 0.76 1.03
C LYS A 245 23.72 0.89 -0.08
N SER A 246 22.48 0.45 0.16
CA SER A 246 21.39 0.59 -0.81
C SER A 246 21.07 2.03 -1.16
N LYS A 247 21.37 3.00 -0.27
CA LYS A 247 21.27 4.43 -0.56
C LYS A 247 22.09 4.85 -1.79
N SER A 248 23.31 4.35 -1.89
CA SER A 248 24.19 4.64 -3.05
C SER A 248 23.69 3.88 -4.29
N ILE A 249 23.22 2.64 -4.13
CA ILE A 249 22.69 1.85 -5.24
C ILE A 249 21.48 2.55 -5.86
N ILE A 250 20.49 2.96 -5.05
CA ILE A 250 19.31 3.71 -5.52
C ILE A 250 19.74 4.98 -6.27
N ARG A 251 20.64 5.75 -5.69
CA ARG A 251 21.12 7.00 -6.30
C ARG A 251 21.76 6.75 -7.68
N TYR A 252 22.68 5.80 -7.76
CA TYR A 252 23.34 5.47 -9.04
C TYR A 252 22.36 4.85 -10.05
N SER A 253 21.38 4.07 -9.60
CA SER A 253 20.34 3.56 -10.49
C SER A 253 19.55 4.69 -11.13
N ILE A 254 19.08 5.67 -10.37
CA ILE A 254 18.34 6.83 -10.87
C ILE A 254 19.20 7.63 -11.86
N ILE A 255 20.49 7.92 -11.52
CA ILE A 255 21.39 8.65 -12.39
C ILE A 255 21.61 7.92 -13.71
N ILE A 256 21.92 6.62 -13.67
CA ILE A 256 22.23 5.85 -14.86
C ILE A 256 20.98 5.67 -15.72
N THR A 257 19.81 5.44 -15.10
CA THR A 257 18.53 5.41 -15.82
C THR A 257 18.29 6.72 -16.57
N ALA A 258 18.45 7.88 -15.92
CA ALA A 258 18.31 9.19 -16.58
C ALA A 258 19.29 9.36 -17.74
N ILE A 259 20.56 8.99 -17.55
CA ILE A 259 21.60 9.07 -18.59
C ILE A 259 21.23 8.19 -19.79
N LEU A 260 20.77 6.95 -19.56
CA LEU A 260 20.42 6.04 -20.66
C LEU A 260 19.17 6.54 -21.43
N TYR A 261 18.17 7.10 -20.74
CA TYR A 261 17.04 7.73 -21.40
C TYR A 261 17.48 8.94 -22.26
N ILE A 262 18.38 9.78 -21.74
CA ILE A 262 18.95 10.91 -22.47
C ILE A 262 19.78 10.41 -23.68
N PHE A 263 20.54 9.32 -23.54
CA PHE A 263 21.30 8.74 -24.64
C PHE A 263 20.41 8.24 -25.76
N VAL A 264 19.34 7.50 -25.45
CA VAL A 264 18.37 7.04 -26.45
C VAL A 264 17.67 8.23 -27.11
N LEU A 265 17.29 9.24 -26.34
CA LEU A 265 16.62 10.45 -26.81
C LEU A 265 17.51 11.23 -27.79
N LEU A 266 18.75 11.54 -27.43
CA LEU A 266 19.67 12.27 -28.30
C LEU A 266 20.13 11.41 -29.48
N LEU A 267 20.30 10.10 -29.31
CA LEU A 267 20.56 9.17 -30.40
C LEU A 267 19.45 9.24 -31.45
N SER A 268 18.18 9.26 -31.02
CA SER A 268 17.00 9.25 -31.89
C SER A 268 16.87 10.48 -32.81
N VAL A 269 17.54 11.58 -32.50
CA VAL A 269 17.50 12.83 -33.27
C VAL A 269 18.85 13.17 -33.94
N SER A 270 19.85 12.29 -33.77
CA SER A 270 21.20 12.54 -34.28
C SER A 270 21.34 12.40 -35.83
N ALA A 271 20.38 11.73 -36.49
CA ALA A 271 20.25 11.62 -37.93
C ALA A 271 18.78 11.35 -38.29
N TYR A 272 18.38 11.67 -39.49
CA TYR A 272 17.06 11.41 -40.07
C TYR A 272 17.16 11.15 -41.59
N PRO A 273 16.17 10.47 -42.21
CA PRO A 273 16.19 10.19 -43.63
C PRO A 273 16.21 11.48 -44.47
N GLN A 274 16.87 11.44 -45.62
CA GLN A 274 17.10 12.63 -46.50
C GLN A 274 15.82 13.24 -47.07
N ASN A 275 14.72 12.53 -47.08
CA ASN A 275 13.40 13.03 -47.47
C ASN A 275 12.77 13.98 -46.46
N TYR A 276 13.29 14.07 -45.23
CA TYR A 276 12.83 14.99 -44.18
C TYR A 276 13.81 16.16 -44.03
N ARG A 277 13.26 17.36 -43.76
CA ARG A 277 14.03 18.59 -43.58
C ARG A 277 14.62 18.74 -42.16
N SER A 278 13.97 18.08 -41.20
CA SER A 278 14.37 18.15 -39.78
C SER A 278 14.01 16.86 -39.04
N TRP A 279 14.63 16.67 -37.87
CA TRP A 279 14.28 15.58 -36.97
C TRP A 279 12.80 15.66 -36.52
N LEU A 280 12.21 16.89 -36.41
CA LEU A 280 10.83 17.10 -35.96
C LEU A 280 9.84 16.60 -37.01
N GLU A 281 10.08 16.89 -38.31
CA GLU A 281 9.26 16.39 -39.39
C GLU A 281 9.28 14.87 -39.45
N TYR A 282 10.45 14.27 -39.32
CA TYR A 282 10.64 12.82 -39.27
C TYR A 282 9.91 12.17 -38.07
N ILE A 283 10.09 12.71 -36.86
CA ILE A 283 9.46 12.18 -35.66
C ILE A 283 7.91 12.31 -35.71
N ASN A 284 7.38 13.36 -36.33
CA ASN A 284 5.95 13.53 -36.48
C ASN A 284 5.32 12.56 -37.49
N ASP A 285 6.10 12.05 -38.45
CA ASP A 285 5.63 11.12 -39.47
C ASP A 285 5.85 9.63 -39.14
N LEU A 286 6.38 9.31 -37.95
CA LEU A 286 6.74 7.93 -37.57
C LEU A 286 5.59 6.92 -37.70
N SER A 287 4.33 7.33 -37.60
CA SER A 287 3.17 6.47 -37.79
C SER A 287 3.03 5.91 -39.21
N ASN A 288 3.57 6.61 -40.21
CA ASN A 288 3.48 6.25 -41.59
C ASN A 288 4.75 5.53 -42.11
N ILE A 289 5.76 5.34 -41.26
CA ILE A 289 7.05 4.75 -41.65
C ILE A 289 7.12 3.29 -41.17
N GLU A 290 7.48 2.41 -42.08
CA GLU A 290 7.67 0.98 -41.81
C GLU A 290 9.16 0.60 -41.67
N GLY A 291 9.42 -0.56 -41.07
CA GLY A 291 10.76 -1.12 -40.90
C GLY A 291 11.64 -0.34 -39.92
N ILE A 292 12.96 -0.42 -40.09
CA ILE A 292 13.95 0.16 -39.16
C ILE A 292 13.86 1.68 -39.10
N GLU A 293 13.44 2.33 -40.18
CA GLU A 293 13.24 3.77 -40.22
C GLU A 293 12.11 4.25 -39.30
N GLY A 294 11.13 3.41 -38.99
CA GLY A 294 10.10 3.70 -37.98
C GLY A 294 10.61 3.65 -36.52
N LEU A 295 11.90 3.33 -36.33
CA LEU A 295 12.58 3.33 -35.04
C LEU A 295 13.78 4.29 -35.04
N PRO A 296 13.63 5.57 -34.71
CA PRO A 296 14.66 6.60 -34.89
C PRO A 296 16.03 6.24 -34.31
N ALA A 297 16.12 5.69 -33.12
CA ALA A 297 17.38 5.28 -32.53
C ALA A 297 18.10 4.20 -33.37
N PHE A 298 17.34 3.28 -33.97
CA PHE A 298 17.88 2.23 -34.81
C PHE A 298 18.30 2.77 -36.18
N TYR A 299 17.54 3.70 -36.75
CA TYR A 299 17.93 4.40 -37.95
C TYR A 299 19.28 5.12 -37.75
N CYS A 300 19.42 5.87 -36.64
CA CYS A 300 20.65 6.58 -36.32
C CYS A 300 21.83 5.63 -36.10
N ALA A 301 21.64 4.53 -35.38
CA ALA A 301 22.66 3.52 -35.18
C ALA A 301 23.09 2.87 -36.51
N ASN A 302 22.16 2.60 -37.45
CA ASN A 302 22.45 2.13 -38.78
C ASN A 302 23.23 3.17 -39.58
N TYR A 303 22.86 4.44 -39.49
CA TYR A 303 23.53 5.53 -40.20
C TYR A 303 25.01 5.67 -39.80
N TYR A 304 25.32 5.64 -38.47
CA TYR A 304 26.68 5.86 -37.98
C TYR A 304 27.55 4.60 -37.88
N LEU A 305 26.96 3.43 -37.61
CA LEU A 305 27.68 2.17 -37.37
C LEU A 305 27.31 1.07 -38.37
N GLY A 306 26.44 1.36 -39.32
CA GLY A 306 25.91 0.37 -40.27
C GLY A 306 25.15 -0.76 -39.54
N LYS A 307 25.08 -1.93 -40.17
CA LYS A 307 24.40 -3.12 -39.63
C LYS A 307 24.89 -3.52 -38.26
N THR A 308 26.15 -3.25 -37.90
CA THR A 308 26.73 -3.56 -36.60
C THR A 308 26.01 -2.76 -35.51
N GLY A 309 25.72 -1.48 -35.72
CA GLY A 309 24.95 -0.65 -34.78
C GLY A 309 23.55 -1.17 -34.58
N VAL A 310 22.89 -1.62 -35.64
CA VAL A 310 21.56 -2.24 -35.56
C VAL A 310 21.59 -3.51 -34.71
N TYR A 311 22.56 -4.40 -34.89
CA TYR A 311 22.68 -5.63 -34.12
C TYR A 311 22.99 -5.34 -32.61
N ILE A 312 23.84 -4.35 -32.32
CA ILE A 312 24.15 -3.94 -30.95
C ILE A 312 22.88 -3.44 -30.26
N LEU A 313 22.12 -2.55 -30.89
CA LEU A 313 20.86 -2.05 -30.32
C LEU A 313 19.77 -3.11 -30.23
N MET A 314 19.71 -4.02 -31.23
CA MET A 314 18.76 -5.15 -31.22
C MET A 314 19.01 -6.07 -30.01
N LEU A 315 20.27 -6.42 -29.76
CA LEU A 315 20.66 -7.21 -28.59
C LEU A 315 20.38 -6.46 -27.28
N SER A 316 20.67 -5.14 -27.28
CA SER A 316 20.35 -4.27 -26.11
C SER A 316 18.86 -4.21 -25.83
N LEU A 317 18.03 -4.05 -26.86
CA LEU A 317 16.58 -3.99 -26.76
C LEU A 317 16.00 -5.32 -26.25
N LEU A 318 16.48 -6.44 -26.77
CA LEU A 318 16.07 -7.75 -26.31
C LEU A 318 16.47 -7.96 -24.84
N ALA A 319 17.70 -7.58 -24.47
CA ALA A 319 18.21 -7.68 -23.10
C ALA A 319 17.37 -6.84 -22.11
N LEU A 320 17.02 -5.61 -22.46
CA LEU A 320 16.21 -4.76 -21.57
C LEU A 320 14.75 -5.24 -21.44
N ILE A 321 14.15 -5.77 -22.51
CA ILE A 321 12.81 -6.39 -22.41
C ILE A 321 12.86 -7.58 -21.44
N LEU A 322 13.83 -8.49 -21.62
CA LEU A 322 13.97 -9.66 -20.75
C LEU A 322 14.26 -9.29 -19.30
N THR A 323 15.13 -8.31 -19.03
CA THR A 323 15.39 -7.86 -17.65
C THR A 323 14.16 -7.26 -17.00
N SER A 324 13.38 -6.48 -17.74
CA SER A 324 12.13 -5.90 -17.23
C SER A 324 11.08 -6.99 -16.95
N LEU A 325 10.91 -7.96 -17.83
CA LEU A 325 10.00 -9.09 -17.61
C LEU A 325 10.37 -9.90 -16.38
N ILE A 326 11.63 -10.32 -16.25
CA ILE A 326 12.13 -11.11 -15.12
C ILE A 326 12.00 -10.31 -13.82
N GLY A 327 12.46 -9.07 -13.79
CA GLY A 327 12.48 -8.24 -12.60
C GLY A 327 11.09 -7.94 -12.06
N ASN A 328 10.14 -7.59 -12.92
CA ASN A 328 8.75 -7.34 -12.51
C ASN A 328 8.04 -8.64 -12.06
N THR A 329 8.30 -9.78 -12.71
CA THR A 329 7.77 -11.08 -12.27
C THR A 329 8.23 -11.41 -10.85
N ILE A 330 9.51 -11.20 -10.54
CA ILE A 330 10.06 -11.48 -9.21
C ILE A 330 9.46 -10.53 -8.17
N ALA A 331 9.39 -9.23 -8.47
CA ALA A 331 8.82 -8.25 -7.55
C ALA A 331 7.34 -8.55 -7.23
N LEU A 332 6.53 -8.86 -8.26
CA LEU A 332 5.14 -9.26 -8.12
C LEU A 332 4.98 -10.54 -7.31
N SER A 333 5.77 -11.57 -7.61
CA SER A 333 5.69 -12.85 -6.90
C SER A 333 6.00 -12.69 -5.41
N ARG A 334 6.94 -11.81 -5.04
CA ARG A 334 7.26 -11.50 -3.64
C ARG A 334 6.21 -10.66 -2.95
N LEU A 335 5.63 -9.69 -3.67
CA LEU A 335 4.48 -8.95 -3.19
C LEU A 335 3.31 -9.91 -2.88
N PHE A 336 2.98 -10.79 -3.82
CA PHE A 336 1.89 -11.76 -3.65
C PHE A 336 2.17 -12.78 -2.55
N HIS A 337 3.42 -13.20 -2.39
CA HIS A 337 3.84 -14.02 -1.27
C HIS A 337 3.60 -13.31 0.09
N ALA A 338 3.98 -12.04 0.21
CA ALA A 338 3.73 -11.25 1.41
C ALA A 338 2.23 -11.10 1.71
N LEU A 339 1.42 -10.86 0.68
CA LEU A 339 -0.04 -10.81 0.78
C LEU A 339 -0.65 -12.16 1.19
N GLY A 340 -0.12 -13.28 0.68
CA GLY A 340 -0.54 -14.63 1.06
C GLY A 340 -0.20 -14.95 2.51
N LYS A 341 0.97 -14.53 3.01
CA LYS A 341 1.33 -14.66 4.44
C LYS A 341 0.37 -13.92 5.36
N ASP A 342 -0.06 -12.74 4.95
CA ASP A 342 -1.02 -11.93 5.72
C ASP A 342 -2.49 -12.32 5.44
N LYS A 343 -2.73 -13.41 4.72
CA LYS A 343 -4.07 -13.91 4.35
C LYS A 343 -4.91 -12.89 3.55
N VAL A 344 -4.27 -11.93 2.92
CA VAL A 344 -4.90 -11.02 1.94
C VAL A 344 -5.19 -11.76 0.65
N LEU A 345 -4.24 -12.58 0.18
CA LEU A 345 -4.44 -13.59 -0.86
C LEU A 345 -4.56 -14.98 -0.24
N PRO A 346 -5.10 -15.96 -0.96
CA PRO A 346 -5.16 -17.34 -0.50
C PRO A 346 -3.78 -17.86 -0.09
N SER A 347 -3.71 -18.65 0.98
CA SER A 347 -2.44 -19.08 1.60
C SER A 347 -1.52 -19.89 0.67
N PHE A 348 -2.09 -20.61 -0.32
CA PHE A 348 -1.28 -21.36 -1.29
C PHE A 348 -0.33 -20.46 -2.10
N VAL A 349 -0.64 -19.16 -2.25
CA VAL A 349 0.21 -18.18 -2.95
C VAL A 349 1.50 -17.90 -2.17
N SER A 350 1.49 -18.11 -0.84
CA SER A 350 2.65 -17.92 0.03
C SER A 350 3.58 -19.13 0.14
N GLU A 351 3.27 -20.25 -0.51
CA GLU A 351 4.11 -21.45 -0.48
C GLU A 351 5.39 -21.26 -1.27
N LEU A 352 6.50 -21.73 -0.70
CA LEU A 352 7.83 -21.68 -1.31
C LEU A 352 8.19 -23.05 -1.88
N ASN A 353 8.81 -23.06 -3.06
CA ASN A 353 9.37 -24.27 -3.64
C ASN A 353 10.73 -24.66 -2.98
N GLU A 354 11.36 -25.72 -3.46
CA GLU A 354 12.68 -26.20 -2.98
C GLU A 354 13.78 -25.15 -3.08
N ASN A 355 13.66 -24.20 -4.02
CA ASN A 355 14.60 -23.09 -4.22
C ASN A 355 14.26 -21.86 -3.34
N ASN A 356 13.32 -21.98 -2.40
CA ASN A 356 12.79 -20.87 -1.59
C ASN A 356 12.23 -19.72 -2.44
N ILE A 357 11.55 -20.04 -3.55
CA ILE A 357 10.87 -19.10 -4.45
C ILE A 357 9.36 -19.32 -4.33
N PRO A 358 8.54 -18.27 -4.31
CA PRO A 358 7.09 -18.39 -4.28
C PRO A 358 6.54 -18.80 -5.65
N ALA A 359 6.64 -20.08 -5.98
CA ALA A 359 6.31 -20.62 -7.30
C ALA A 359 4.84 -20.38 -7.67
N ASN A 360 3.89 -20.59 -6.75
CA ASN A 360 2.47 -20.38 -7.00
C ASN A 360 2.16 -18.90 -7.29
N ALA A 361 2.82 -17.97 -6.60
CA ALA A 361 2.71 -16.54 -6.91
C ALA A 361 3.27 -16.22 -8.30
N THR A 362 4.41 -16.84 -8.68
CA THR A 362 5.01 -16.67 -10.00
C THR A 362 4.08 -17.21 -11.12
N PHE A 363 3.46 -18.36 -10.90
CA PHE A 363 2.45 -18.91 -11.81
C PHE A 363 1.22 -18.01 -11.93
N LEU A 364 0.77 -17.41 -10.84
CA LEU A 364 -0.35 -16.46 -10.86
C LEU A 364 -0.05 -15.25 -11.75
N VAL A 365 1.16 -14.68 -11.64
CA VAL A 365 1.60 -13.57 -12.50
C VAL A 365 1.60 -13.97 -13.97
N GLY A 366 2.19 -15.12 -14.30
CA GLY A 366 2.22 -15.65 -15.67
C GLY A 366 0.82 -15.94 -16.21
N GLY A 367 -0.01 -16.64 -15.41
CA GLY A 367 -1.36 -17.06 -15.80
C GLY A 367 -2.30 -15.89 -16.12
N VAL A 368 -2.31 -14.85 -15.27
CA VAL A 368 -3.10 -13.63 -15.54
C VAL A 368 -2.59 -12.91 -16.78
N SER A 369 -1.27 -12.94 -17.02
CA SER A 369 -0.65 -12.22 -18.13
C SER A 369 -0.83 -12.89 -19.49
N ILE A 370 -1.11 -14.20 -19.57
CA ILE A 370 -1.27 -14.93 -20.84
C ILE A 370 -2.42 -14.39 -21.70
N LEU A 371 -3.43 -13.80 -21.09
CA LEU A 371 -4.59 -13.27 -21.82
C LEU A 371 -4.31 -11.94 -22.53
N ILE A 372 -3.33 -11.19 -22.07
CA ILE A 372 -3.07 -9.83 -22.54
C ILE A 372 -2.59 -9.73 -23.98
N PRO A 373 -1.68 -10.60 -24.48
CA PRO A 373 -1.26 -10.57 -25.87
C PRO A 373 -2.41 -10.65 -26.91
N PHE A 374 -3.51 -11.28 -26.52
CA PHE A 374 -4.70 -11.39 -27.37
C PHE A 374 -5.52 -10.09 -27.48
N LEU A 375 -5.24 -9.08 -26.64
CA LEU A 375 -5.86 -7.74 -26.75
C LEU A 375 -5.17 -6.82 -27.74
N GLY A 376 -4.02 -7.25 -28.28
CA GLY A 376 -3.29 -6.50 -29.28
C GLY A 376 -2.48 -5.32 -28.73
N ARG A 377 -1.92 -4.53 -29.66
CA ARG A 377 -0.94 -3.47 -29.36
C ARG A 377 -1.54 -2.16 -28.88
N THR A 378 -2.77 -1.83 -29.24
CA THR A 378 -3.44 -0.58 -28.87
C THR A 378 -3.47 -0.37 -27.36
N ALA A 379 -3.51 -1.46 -26.60
CA ALA A 379 -3.47 -1.42 -25.15
C ALA A 379 -2.15 -0.86 -24.57
N ILE A 380 -1.04 -0.80 -25.33
CA ILE A 380 0.26 -0.35 -24.78
C ILE A 380 0.22 1.10 -24.32
N GLY A 381 -0.38 2.01 -25.09
CA GLY A 381 -0.50 3.43 -24.74
C GLY A 381 -1.31 3.60 -23.45
N TRP A 382 -2.44 2.93 -23.34
CA TRP A 382 -3.31 2.96 -22.17
C TRP A 382 -2.63 2.39 -20.91
N ILE A 383 -1.85 1.32 -21.09
CA ILE A 383 -1.08 0.69 -20.02
C ILE A 383 -0.02 1.66 -19.47
N VAL A 384 0.64 2.43 -20.31
CA VAL A 384 1.65 3.43 -19.88
C VAL A 384 1.01 4.50 -19.01
N ASP A 385 -0.15 5.02 -19.40
CA ASP A 385 -0.88 6.03 -18.63
C ASP A 385 -1.30 5.50 -17.26
N VAL A 386 -1.93 4.31 -17.24
CA VAL A 386 -2.37 3.64 -16.01
C VAL A 386 -1.18 3.36 -15.07
N THR A 387 -0.04 2.98 -15.63
CA THR A 387 1.20 2.77 -14.88
C THR A 387 1.70 4.06 -14.22
N THR A 388 1.59 5.19 -14.93
CA THR A 388 2.02 6.50 -14.41
C THR A 388 1.19 6.92 -13.21
N ILE A 389 -0.14 6.77 -13.27
CA ILE A 389 -1.02 7.06 -12.11
C ILE A 389 -0.72 6.11 -10.94
N GLY A 390 -0.61 4.83 -11.23
CA GLY A 390 -0.25 3.82 -10.24
C GLY A 390 1.04 4.19 -9.50
N ALA A 391 2.08 4.60 -10.23
CA ALA A 391 3.35 5.05 -9.67
C ALA A 391 3.19 6.26 -8.74
N VAL A 392 2.43 7.28 -9.14
CA VAL A 392 2.20 8.47 -8.30
C VAL A 392 1.52 8.10 -6.98
N ILE A 393 0.55 7.19 -7.01
CA ILE A 393 -0.12 6.69 -5.80
C ILE A 393 0.86 5.93 -4.91
N ILE A 394 1.64 5.00 -5.47
CA ILE A 394 2.60 4.18 -4.73
C ILE A 394 3.67 5.05 -4.09
N TYR A 395 4.23 5.98 -4.85
CA TYR A 395 5.28 6.88 -4.35
C TYR A 395 4.72 7.84 -3.30
N GLY A 396 3.50 8.32 -3.46
CA GLY A 396 2.79 9.10 -2.46
C GLY A 396 2.62 8.34 -1.14
N LEU A 397 2.18 7.07 -1.21
CA LEU A 397 2.04 6.20 -0.04
C LEU A 397 3.38 5.86 0.62
N CYS A 398 4.45 5.67 -0.17
CA CYS A 398 5.80 5.48 0.37
C CYS A 398 6.28 6.72 1.14
N CYS A 399 6.09 7.91 0.57
CA CYS A 399 6.45 9.17 1.22
C CYS A 399 5.60 9.43 2.48
N ALA A 400 4.31 9.09 2.47
CA ALA A 400 3.44 9.16 3.65
C ALA A 400 3.89 8.20 4.76
N SER A 401 4.27 6.97 4.37
CA SER A 401 4.84 5.97 5.28
C SER A 401 6.15 6.47 5.92
N ALA A 402 7.03 7.05 5.11
CA ALA A 402 8.29 7.64 5.58
C ALA A 402 8.04 8.82 6.53
N TYR A 403 7.11 9.72 6.18
CA TYR A 403 6.72 10.84 7.03
C TYR A 403 6.20 10.38 8.40
N GLN A 404 5.26 9.44 8.42
CA GLN A 404 4.67 8.95 9.66
C GLN A 404 5.69 8.22 10.54
N THR A 405 6.53 7.38 9.93
CA THR A 405 7.60 6.66 10.63
C THR A 405 8.63 7.62 11.21
N ALA A 406 9.08 8.63 10.45
CA ALA A 406 10.03 9.64 10.90
C ALA A 406 9.44 10.54 11.99
N LYS A 407 8.13 10.86 11.92
CA LYS A 407 7.42 11.58 12.98
C LYS A 407 7.45 10.81 14.29
N ASN A 408 7.13 9.51 14.26
CA ASN A 408 7.12 8.64 15.44
C ASN A 408 8.53 8.46 16.03
N ARG A 409 9.57 8.42 15.18
CA ARG A 409 10.98 8.29 15.59
C ARG A 409 11.66 9.63 15.89
N LYS A 410 10.94 10.75 15.77
CA LYS A 410 11.47 12.12 15.96
C LYS A 410 12.63 12.49 15.03
N ASP A 411 12.74 11.86 13.86
CA ASP A 411 13.74 12.16 12.84
C ASP A 411 13.26 13.33 11.96
N LYS A 412 13.75 14.53 12.27
CA LYS A 412 13.33 15.76 11.57
C LYS A 412 13.69 15.74 10.08
N THR A 413 14.88 15.25 9.74
CA THR A 413 15.38 15.26 8.37
C THR A 413 14.53 14.36 7.46
N GLU A 414 14.32 13.11 7.85
CA GLU A 414 13.57 12.16 7.03
C GLU A 414 12.06 12.51 7.00
N ARG A 415 11.56 13.16 8.05
CA ARG A 415 10.18 13.71 8.05
C ARG A 415 9.99 14.79 6.98
N GLU A 416 10.97 15.70 6.80
CA GLU A 416 10.89 16.73 5.75
C GLU A 416 10.98 16.13 4.34
N TYR A 417 11.82 15.13 4.11
CA TYR A 417 11.83 14.40 2.84
C TYR A 417 10.48 13.68 2.56
N GLY A 418 9.90 13.03 3.56
CA GLY A 418 8.57 12.42 3.43
C GLY A 418 7.49 13.45 3.08
N ARG A 419 7.49 14.62 3.75
CA ARG A 419 6.56 15.73 3.47
C ARG A 419 6.74 16.29 2.06
N ALA A 420 7.98 16.58 1.66
CA ALA A 420 8.28 17.09 0.33
C ALA A 420 7.85 16.10 -0.77
N GLY A 421 8.12 14.79 -0.58
CA GLY A 421 7.69 13.76 -1.50
C GLY A 421 6.17 13.65 -1.62
N MET A 422 5.42 13.74 -0.51
CA MET A 422 3.94 13.77 -0.56
C MET A 422 3.42 14.96 -1.35
N ILE A 423 3.94 16.16 -1.10
CA ILE A 423 3.54 17.39 -1.82
C ILE A 423 3.82 17.24 -3.32
N LEU A 424 5.02 16.74 -3.69
CA LEU A 424 5.36 16.50 -5.09
C LEU A 424 4.38 15.50 -5.73
N MET A 425 4.04 14.39 -5.08
CA MET A 425 3.11 13.40 -5.64
C MET A 425 1.67 13.93 -5.74
N ILE A 426 1.24 14.79 -4.83
CA ILE A 426 -0.07 15.49 -4.94
C ILE A 426 -0.07 16.44 -6.15
N ILE A 427 1.02 17.18 -6.37
CA ILE A 427 1.16 18.04 -7.55
C ILE A 427 1.10 17.22 -8.83
N PHE A 428 1.86 16.09 -8.89
CA PHE A 428 1.84 15.19 -10.04
C PHE A 428 0.46 14.58 -10.28
N ALA A 429 -0.22 14.13 -9.21
CA ALA A 429 -1.59 13.62 -9.32
C ALA A 429 -2.54 14.69 -9.87
N GLY A 430 -2.44 15.94 -9.40
CA GLY A 430 -3.24 17.05 -9.91
C GLY A 430 -3.04 17.29 -11.41
N PHE A 431 -1.80 17.29 -11.89
CA PHE A 431 -1.50 17.46 -13.32
C PHE A 431 -1.91 16.27 -14.19
N LEU A 432 -1.83 15.03 -13.68
CA LEU A 432 -2.24 13.85 -14.41
C LEU A 432 -3.75 13.68 -14.48
N LEU A 433 -4.43 14.02 -13.40
CA LEU A 433 -5.85 13.73 -13.24
C LEU A 433 -6.75 14.90 -13.65
N VAL A 434 -6.31 16.15 -13.56
CA VAL A 434 -7.16 17.31 -13.91
C VAL A 434 -7.08 17.61 -15.40
N PRO A 435 -8.15 17.36 -16.18
CA PRO A 435 -8.20 17.71 -17.60
C PRO A 435 -7.96 19.20 -17.80
N SER A 436 -7.38 19.59 -18.92
CA SER A 436 -7.18 20.98 -19.34
C SER A 436 -6.27 21.89 -18.48
N LEU A 437 -5.54 21.37 -17.50
CA LEU A 437 -4.45 22.15 -16.87
C LEU A 437 -3.32 22.46 -17.86
N PHE A 438 -3.17 21.63 -18.91
CA PHE A 438 -2.38 21.91 -20.10
C PHE A 438 -3.28 21.86 -21.33
N SER A 439 -2.88 22.51 -22.43
CA SER A 439 -3.62 22.63 -23.67
C SER A 439 -4.03 21.31 -24.39
N SER A 440 -3.68 20.16 -23.82
CA SER A 440 -4.11 18.83 -24.29
C SER A 440 -4.12 17.84 -23.13
N ASN A 441 -5.09 16.92 -23.13
CA ASN A 441 -5.16 15.84 -22.16
C ASN A 441 -3.85 15.05 -22.13
N ILE A 442 -3.36 14.76 -20.92
CA ILE A 442 -2.13 13.97 -20.72
C ILE A 442 -2.44 12.49 -20.87
N MET A 443 -3.66 12.07 -20.54
CA MET A 443 -4.12 10.69 -20.56
C MET A 443 -5.20 10.46 -21.61
N ALA A 444 -5.20 9.27 -22.20
CA ALA A 444 -6.27 8.80 -23.06
C ALA A 444 -7.54 8.48 -22.25
N SER A 445 -8.71 8.64 -22.86
CA SER A 445 -10.02 8.33 -22.24
C SER A 445 -10.11 6.86 -21.81
N GLU A 446 -9.59 5.95 -22.63
CA GLU A 446 -9.55 4.51 -22.39
C GLU A 446 -8.70 4.15 -21.18
N SER A 447 -7.62 4.90 -20.94
CA SER A 447 -6.78 4.75 -19.74
C SER A 447 -7.56 5.06 -18.48
N CYS A 448 -8.39 6.09 -18.50
CA CYS A 448 -9.28 6.43 -17.38
C CYS A 448 -10.30 5.31 -17.12
N PHE A 449 -10.87 4.74 -18.18
CA PHE A 449 -11.81 3.63 -18.08
C PHE A 449 -11.17 2.38 -17.45
N LEU A 450 -9.99 1.97 -17.93
CA LEU A 450 -9.25 0.84 -17.36
C LEU A 450 -8.90 1.05 -15.89
N PHE A 451 -8.51 2.26 -15.54
CA PHE A 451 -8.19 2.60 -14.16
C PHE A 451 -9.43 2.56 -13.24
N SER A 452 -10.59 2.99 -13.74
CA SER A 452 -11.87 2.87 -13.05
C SER A 452 -12.23 1.41 -12.76
N ILE A 453 -12.07 0.53 -13.76
CA ILE A 453 -12.32 -0.91 -13.59
C ILE A 453 -11.40 -1.49 -12.52
N TRP A 454 -10.10 -1.15 -12.55
CA TRP A 454 -9.14 -1.63 -11.55
C TRP A 454 -9.48 -1.16 -10.15
N ALA A 455 -9.84 0.10 -10.00
CA ALA A 455 -10.27 0.66 -8.72
C ALA A 455 -11.55 -0.02 -8.19
N ALA A 456 -12.52 -0.31 -9.08
CA ALA A 456 -13.74 -1.05 -8.74
C ALA A 456 -13.45 -2.49 -8.30
N LEU A 457 -12.58 -3.19 -9.02
CA LEU A 457 -12.14 -4.54 -8.63
C LEU A 457 -11.44 -4.52 -7.27
N GLY A 458 -10.58 -3.53 -7.02
CA GLY A 458 -9.93 -3.34 -5.72
C GLY A 458 -10.92 -3.12 -4.59
N PHE A 459 -11.94 -2.33 -4.84
CA PHE A 459 -13.01 -2.09 -3.90
C PHE A 459 -13.77 -3.39 -3.55
N LEU A 460 -14.18 -4.16 -4.57
CA LEU A 460 -14.89 -5.42 -4.38
C LEU A 460 -14.03 -6.44 -3.62
N TYR A 461 -12.76 -6.51 -3.97
CA TYR A 461 -11.82 -7.43 -3.32
C TYR A 461 -11.55 -7.05 -1.86
N PHE A 462 -11.36 -5.76 -1.57
CA PHE A 462 -11.21 -5.29 -0.18
C PHE A 462 -12.44 -5.63 0.67
N ARG A 463 -13.65 -5.49 0.11
CA ARG A 463 -14.88 -5.93 0.77
C ARG A 463 -14.89 -7.45 1.07
N ALA A 464 -14.36 -8.26 0.16
CA ALA A 464 -14.23 -9.70 0.38
C ALA A 464 -13.25 -10.00 1.53
N ILE A 465 -12.09 -9.31 1.58
CA ILE A 465 -11.12 -9.42 2.67
C ILE A 465 -11.77 -9.10 4.01
N LEU A 466 -12.54 -8.01 4.09
CA LEU A 466 -13.22 -7.62 5.34
C LEU A 466 -14.16 -8.70 5.88
N LYS A 467 -14.77 -9.52 5.01
CA LYS A 467 -15.64 -10.63 5.43
C LYS A 467 -14.87 -11.83 5.96
N THR A 468 -13.66 -12.06 5.47
CA THR A 468 -12.82 -13.23 5.81
C THR A 468 -11.77 -12.93 6.89
N ASP A 469 -11.55 -11.65 7.22
CA ASP A 469 -10.57 -11.21 8.21
C ASP A 469 -11.04 -11.51 9.65
N THR A 470 -10.72 -12.70 10.13
CA THR A 470 -11.04 -13.16 11.50
C THR A 470 -10.24 -12.42 12.57
N GLU A 471 -9.06 -11.90 12.22
CA GLU A 471 -8.17 -11.19 13.13
C GLU A 471 -8.50 -9.69 13.25
N ARG A 472 -9.45 -9.19 12.46
CA ARG A 472 -9.91 -7.79 12.42
C ARG A 472 -8.79 -6.78 12.20
N ARG A 473 -7.84 -7.11 11.34
CA ARG A 473 -6.70 -6.25 11.00
C ARG A 473 -7.05 -5.15 10.01
N PHE A 474 -8.11 -5.37 9.21
CA PHE A 474 -8.60 -4.47 8.18
C PHE A 474 -9.88 -3.76 8.58
N GLY A 475 -10.20 -2.66 7.92
CA GLY A 475 -11.43 -1.88 8.12
C GLY A 475 -11.34 -0.84 9.24
N HIS A 476 -10.12 -0.48 9.68
CA HIS A 476 -9.90 0.58 10.66
C HIS A 476 -9.88 1.99 10.04
N SER A 477 -9.77 2.08 8.72
CA SER A 477 -9.71 3.36 8.01
C SER A 477 -10.76 3.45 6.90
N VAL A 478 -11.54 4.51 6.93
CA VAL A 478 -12.48 4.86 5.84
C VAL A 478 -11.73 5.37 4.60
N ALA A 479 -10.47 5.76 4.76
CA ALA A 479 -9.67 6.38 3.70
C ALA A 479 -9.52 5.50 2.44
N VAL A 480 -9.37 4.17 2.59
CA VAL A 480 -9.29 3.24 1.45
C VAL A 480 -10.56 3.31 0.60
N TRP A 481 -11.72 3.32 1.25
CA TRP A 481 -13.02 3.43 0.58
C TRP A 481 -13.15 4.76 -0.16
N ILE A 482 -12.81 5.87 0.52
CA ILE A 482 -12.86 7.20 -0.06
C ILE A 482 -11.95 7.29 -1.27
N VAL A 483 -10.70 6.83 -1.17
CA VAL A 483 -9.74 6.89 -2.28
C VAL A 483 -10.24 6.09 -3.48
N LEU A 484 -10.63 4.83 -3.30
CA LEU A 484 -11.07 3.99 -4.41
C LEU A 484 -12.33 4.51 -5.07
N LEU A 485 -13.33 4.96 -4.30
CA LEU A 485 -14.55 5.53 -4.84
C LEU A 485 -14.32 6.87 -5.53
N SER A 486 -13.48 7.75 -4.95
CA SER A 486 -13.13 9.03 -5.58
C SER A 486 -12.41 8.81 -6.91
N LEU A 487 -11.52 7.83 -6.99
CA LEU A 487 -10.86 7.46 -8.24
C LEU A 487 -11.86 6.96 -9.28
N ILE A 488 -12.78 6.05 -8.91
CA ILE A 488 -13.83 5.55 -9.82
C ILE A 488 -14.66 6.72 -10.33
N MET A 489 -15.18 7.56 -9.46
CA MET A 489 -16.02 8.70 -9.86
C MET A 489 -15.27 9.67 -10.75
N PHE A 490 -14.04 10.03 -10.36
CA PHE A 490 -13.24 11.03 -11.08
C PHE A 490 -12.87 10.53 -12.48
N THR A 491 -12.26 9.34 -12.58
CA THR A 491 -11.81 8.79 -13.87
C THR A 491 -12.97 8.46 -14.80
N SER A 492 -14.12 8.05 -14.25
CA SER A 492 -15.34 7.86 -15.04
C SER A 492 -15.91 9.16 -15.58
N THR A 493 -15.86 10.24 -14.79
CA THR A 493 -16.31 11.57 -15.22
C THR A 493 -15.41 12.13 -16.33
N VAL A 494 -14.08 11.96 -16.20
CA VAL A 494 -13.13 12.36 -17.25
C VAL A 494 -13.36 11.58 -18.53
N TRP A 495 -13.45 10.25 -18.46
CA TRP A 495 -13.75 9.40 -19.60
C TRP A 495 -15.05 9.82 -20.31
N MET A 496 -16.10 10.09 -19.55
CA MET A 496 -17.38 10.52 -20.08
C MET A 496 -17.29 11.88 -20.79
N SER A 497 -16.59 12.83 -20.17
CA SER A 497 -16.39 14.17 -20.76
C SER A 497 -15.66 14.06 -22.10
N ASP A 498 -14.58 13.30 -22.16
CA ASP A 498 -13.81 13.10 -23.39
C ASP A 498 -14.62 12.38 -24.47
N TYR A 499 -15.40 11.36 -24.08
CA TYR A 499 -16.30 10.67 -25.01
C TYR A 499 -17.35 11.62 -25.63
N LEU A 500 -17.96 12.49 -24.80
CA LEU A 500 -18.93 13.47 -25.28
C LEU A 500 -18.33 14.49 -26.25
N ILE A 501 -17.12 15.01 -25.89
CA ILE A 501 -16.40 15.96 -26.75
C ILE A 501 -16.04 15.29 -28.08
N SER A 502 -15.45 14.11 -28.03
CA SER A 502 -15.08 13.34 -29.24
C SER A 502 -16.27 13.00 -30.12
N SER A 503 -17.41 12.62 -29.53
CA SER A 503 -18.65 12.35 -30.25
C SER A 503 -19.23 13.60 -30.91
N ALA A 504 -19.19 14.74 -30.21
CA ALA A 504 -19.64 16.03 -30.74
C ALA A 504 -18.74 16.49 -31.91
N ASP A 505 -17.41 16.38 -31.76
CA ASP A 505 -16.45 16.76 -32.80
C ASP A 505 -16.62 15.89 -34.06
N LYS A 506 -16.85 14.58 -33.90
CA LYS A 506 -17.14 13.66 -34.99
C LYS A 506 -18.43 14.07 -35.73
N THR A 507 -19.47 14.35 -35.00
CA THR A 507 -20.75 14.81 -35.57
C THR A 507 -20.59 16.14 -36.33
N ILE A 508 -19.84 17.10 -35.76
CA ILE A 508 -19.56 18.39 -36.42
C ILE A 508 -18.72 18.15 -37.69
N TYR A 509 -17.75 17.24 -37.68
CA TYR A 509 -16.96 16.92 -38.85
C TYR A 509 -17.81 16.28 -39.96
N GLU A 510 -18.66 15.30 -39.64
CA GLU A 510 -19.57 14.63 -40.60
C GLU A 510 -20.57 15.64 -41.18
N VAL A 511 -21.14 16.57 -40.37
CA VAL A 511 -21.98 17.64 -40.81
C VAL A 511 -21.24 18.58 -41.78
N ARG A 512 -20.00 18.97 -41.43
CA ARG A 512 -19.17 19.84 -42.27
C ARG A 512 -18.84 19.21 -43.62
N GLU A 513 -18.48 17.91 -43.65
CA GLU A 513 -18.19 17.17 -44.86
C GLU A 513 -19.44 17.04 -45.76
N HIS A 514 -20.58 16.73 -45.16
CA HIS A 514 -21.85 16.67 -45.87
C HIS A 514 -22.22 18.02 -46.54
N TYR A 515 -22.08 19.13 -45.83
CA TYR A 515 -22.38 20.46 -46.37
C TYR A 515 -21.35 20.92 -47.42
N GLN A 516 -20.12 20.48 -47.34
CA GLN A 516 -19.09 20.75 -48.37
C GLN A 516 -19.37 20.01 -49.71
N ASN A 517 -20.00 18.85 -49.61
CA ASN A 517 -20.22 17.93 -50.74
C ASN A 517 -21.64 18.05 -51.34
N SER A 518 -22.60 18.72 -50.66
CA SER A 518 -23.97 18.86 -51.15
C SER A 518 -24.40 20.33 -51.19
N SER A 519 -25.06 20.69 -52.30
CA SER A 519 -25.55 22.08 -52.56
C SER A 519 -26.95 22.35 -51.98
N ALA A 520 -27.55 21.43 -51.26
CA ALA A 520 -28.87 21.62 -50.63
C ALA A 520 -28.82 21.08 -49.21
N ALA A 521 -29.43 21.82 -48.27
CA ALA A 521 -29.63 21.35 -46.92
C ALA A 521 -30.59 20.16 -46.94
N ASP A 522 -30.11 18.98 -46.46
CA ASP A 522 -30.92 17.80 -46.26
C ASP A 522 -31.43 17.78 -44.84
N ASP A 523 -32.67 18.21 -44.61
CA ASP A 523 -33.29 18.30 -43.28
C ASP A 523 -33.28 16.92 -42.57
N ALA A 524 -33.42 15.83 -43.33
CA ALA A 524 -33.39 14.47 -42.79
C ALA A 524 -32.01 14.09 -42.23
N PHE A 525 -30.91 14.55 -42.86
CA PHE A 525 -29.56 14.32 -42.35
C PHE A 525 -29.32 15.11 -41.06
N MET A 526 -29.79 16.34 -40.97
CA MET A 526 -29.67 17.17 -39.76
C MET A 526 -30.47 16.55 -38.60
N GLU A 527 -31.68 16.08 -38.84
CA GLU A 527 -32.51 15.38 -37.84
C GLU A 527 -31.86 14.10 -37.34
N GLN A 528 -31.23 13.31 -38.22
CA GLN A 528 -30.48 12.11 -37.85
C GLN A 528 -29.26 12.45 -36.98
N MET A 529 -28.53 13.51 -37.26
CA MET A 529 -27.37 13.98 -36.50
C MET A 529 -27.77 14.50 -35.13
N GLU A 530 -28.86 15.26 -35.02
CA GLU A 530 -29.41 15.71 -33.75
C GLU A 530 -29.85 14.53 -32.88
N GLU A 531 -30.51 13.52 -33.46
CA GLU A 531 -30.92 12.31 -32.75
C GLU A 531 -29.72 11.51 -32.24
N GLN A 532 -28.65 11.38 -33.03
CA GLN A 532 -27.41 10.73 -32.59
C GLN A 532 -26.75 11.49 -31.43
N LEU A 533 -26.66 12.82 -31.53
CA LEU A 533 -26.07 13.66 -30.47
C LEU A 533 -26.89 13.58 -29.17
N ASP A 534 -28.21 13.64 -29.28
CA ASP A 534 -29.10 13.54 -28.12
C ASP A 534 -29.09 12.12 -27.50
N SER A 535 -28.95 11.09 -28.34
CA SER A 535 -28.75 9.71 -27.88
C SER A 535 -27.44 9.57 -27.13
N ALA A 536 -26.34 10.11 -27.64
CA ALA A 536 -25.02 10.12 -26.99
C ALA A 536 -25.07 10.87 -25.66
N LYS A 537 -25.66 12.07 -25.62
CA LYS A 537 -25.88 12.86 -24.38
C LYS A 537 -26.68 12.08 -23.34
N ARG A 538 -27.82 11.50 -23.74
CA ARG A 538 -28.70 10.72 -22.86
C ARG A 538 -28.02 9.51 -22.27
N ASN A 539 -27.29 8.74 -23.13
CA ASN A 539 -26.56 7.56 -22.69
C ASN A 539 -25.44 7.93 -21.71
N SER A 540 -24.78 9.04 -21.92
CA SER A 540 -23.73 9.58 -21.08
C SER A 540 -24.23 9.99 -19.70
N VAL A 541 -25.36 10.71 -19.63
CA VAL A 541 -26.01 11.06 -18.35
C VAL A 541 -26.47 9.81 -17.61
N PHE A 542 -27.04 8.82 -18.32
CA PHE A 542 -27.47 7.55 -17.72
C PHE A 542 -26.30 6.80 -17.07
N LEU A 543 -25.14 6.78 -17.73
CA LEU A 543 -23.96 6.09 -17.27
C LEU A 543 -23.35 6.79 -16.03
N VAL A 544 -23.25 8.13 -16.03
CA VAL A 544 -22.80 8.92 -14.88
C VAL A 544 -23.71 8.74 -13.67
N VAL A 545 -25.03 8.86 -13.87
CA VAL A 545 -26.03 8.68 -12.80
C VAL A 545 -25.99 7.26 -12.27
N GLY A 546 -25.89 6.26 -13.16
CA GLY A 546 -25.80 4.84 -12.78
C GLY A 546 -24.55 4.55 -11.95
N MET A 547 -23.40 5.07 -12.37
CA MET A 547 -22.13 4.89 -11.63
C MET A 547 -22.16 5.64 -10.28
N PHE A 548 -22.76 6.84 -10.24
CA PHE A 548 -22.93 7.56 -8.98
C PHE A 548 -23.84 6.79 -8.01
N ALA A 549 -24.97 6.30 -8.49
CA ALA A 549 -25.90 5.50 -7.69
C ALA A 549 -25.27 4.19 -7.19
N LEU A 550 -24.50 3.51 -8.04
CA LEU A 550 -23.75 2.30 -7.66
C LEU A 550 -22.71 2.64 -6.58
N SER A 551 -21.93 3.70 -6.77
CA SER A 551 -20.91 4.13 -5.82
C SER A 551 -21.53 4.53 -4.47
N LEU A 552 -22.64 5.26 -4.49
CA LEU A 552 -23.37 5.64 -3.28
C LEU A 552 -23.96 4.41 -2.57
N GLY A 553 -24.57 3.48 -3.31
CA GLY A 553 -25.11 2.22 -2.76
C GLY A 553 -24.04 1.37 -2.09
N ILE A 554 -22.87 1.27 -2.71
CA ILE A 554 -21.71 0.56 -2.15
C ILE A 554 -21.18 1.26 -0.89
N LEU A 555 -21.11 2.58 -0.89
CA LEU A 555 -20.65 3.39 0.26
C LEU A 555 -21.58 3.22 1.46
N LEU A 556 -22.89 3.33 1.26
CA LEU A 556 -23.90 3.15 2.30
C LEU A 556 -23.87 1.72 2.88
N ASN A 557 -23.76 0.71 2.02
CA ASN A 557 -23.67 -0.69 2.47
C ASN A 557 -22.38 -0.94 3.30
N ASN A 558 -21.25 -0.35 2.91
CA ASN A 558 -20.02 -0.51 3.66
C ASN A 558 -20.01 0.27 4.98
N TYR A 559 -20.62 1.46 5.00
CA TYR A 559 -20.85 2.19 6.24
C TYR A 559 -21.65 1.32 7.23
N HIS A 560 -22.71 0.69 6.77
CA HIS A 560 -23.52 -0.21 7.61
C HIS A 560 -22.74 -1.42 8.14
N ILE A 561 -21.87 -2.01 7.30
CA ILE A 561 -20.99 -3.12 7.73
C ILE A 561 -19.99 -2.66 8.80
N MET A 562 -19.40 -1.47 8.65
CA MET A 562 -18.47 -0.91 9.63
C MET A 562 -19.17 -0.55 10.95
N GLU A 563 -20.35 0.03 10.88
CA GLU A 563 -21.16 0.35 12.06
C GLU A 563 -21.51 -0.91 12.86
N ASN A 564 -21.95 -1.96 12.19
CA ASN A 564 -22.24 -3.23 12.83
C ASN A 564 -21.01 -3.87 13.49
N ARG A 565 -19.84 -3.81 12.84
CA ARG A 565 -18.56 -4.28 13.40
C ARG A 565 -18.14 -3.46 14.62
N ALA A 566 -18.30 -2.15 14.59
CA ALA A 566 -18.01 -1.28 15.72
C ALA A 566 -18.89 -1.65 16.93
N ARG A 567 -20.20 -1.82 16.72
CA ARG A 567 -21.13 -2.31 17.77
C ARG A 567 -20.72 -3.66 18.35
N GLU A 568 -20.47 -4.65 17.49
CA GLU A 568 -20.02 -5.97 17.97
C GLU A 568 -18.69 -5.91 18.74
N SER A 569 -17.80 -4.99 18.36
CA SER A 569 -16.53 -4.78 19.06
C SER A 569 -16.73 -4.15 20.43
N GLU A 570 -17.63 -3.16 20.54
CA GLU A 570 -18.00 -2.54 21.80
C GLU A 570 -18.69 -3.52 22.75
N GLU A 571 -19.62 -4.33 22.23
CA GLU A 571 -20.29 -5.38 23.03
C GLU A 571 -19.29 -6.41 23.55
N LYS A 572 -18.36 -6.89 22.71
CA LYS A 572 -17.32 -7.84 23.14
C LYS A 572 -16.36 -7.23 24.16
N LEU A 573 -15.96 -5.98 23.96
CA LEU A 573 -15.16 -5.23 24.93
C LEU A 573 -15.91 -5.08 26.25
N GLY A 574 -17.21 -4.78 26.21
CA GLY A 574 -18.08 -4.71 27.37
C GLY A 574 -18.14 -6.03 28.15
N ILE A 575 -18.32 -7.15 27.43
CA ILE A 575 -18.34 -8.50 28.03
C ILE A 575 -16.99 -8.85 28.67
N VAL A 576 -15.88 -8.64 27.94
CA VAL A 576 -14.53 -8.92 28.44
C VAL A 576 -14.20 -8.05 29.66
N ARG A 577 -14.59 -6.77 29.62
CA ARG A 577 -14.40 -5.84 30.77
C ARG A 577 -15.24 -6.26 31.95
N SER A 578 -16.48 -6.66 31.74
CA SER A 578 -17.37 -7.17 32.81
C SER A 578 -16.81 -8.45 33.43
N GLN A 579 -16.33 -9.40 32.63
CA GLN A 579 -15.70 -10.63 33.13
C GLN A 579 -14.39 -10.35 33.87
N ALA A 580 -13.55 -9.43 33.39
CA ALA A 580 -12.32 -9.05 34.07
C ALA A 580 -12.54 -8.28 35.37
N ASN A 581 -13.67 -7.62 35.51
CA ASN A 581 -14.02 -6.81 36.67
C ASN A 581 -14.83 -7.59 37.75
N THR A 582 -15.13 -8.88 37.52
CA THR A 582 -15.84 -9.74 38.44
C THR A 582 -14.93 -10.87 38.94
N ASP A 583 -14.91 -11.16 40.23
CA ASP A 583 -14.19 -12.30 40.80
C ASP A 583 -14.94 -13.61 40.49
N PRO A 584 -14.30 -14.59 39.82
CA PRO A 584 -14.98 -15.79 39.36
C PRO A 584 -15.44 -16.74 40.48
N LEU A 585 -14.86 -16.64 41.69
CA LEU A 585 -15.21 -17.50 42.82
C LEU A 585 -16.42 -16.95 43.61
N THR A 586 -16.42 -15.66 43.86
CA THR A 586 -17.36 -15.02 44.78
C THR A 586 -18.46 -14.21 44.09
N GLY A 587 -18.25 -13.83 42.82
CA GLY A 587 -19.15 -12.97 42.06
C GLY A 587 -19.12 -11.48 42.46
N VAL A 588 -18.31 -11.08 43.44
CA VAL A 588 -18.06 -9.67 43.75
C VAL A 588 -17.09 -9.04 42.77
N LYS A 589 -16.83 -7.74 42.89
CA LYS A 589 -15.86 -7.08 41.99
C LYS A 589 -14.44 -7.57 42.24
N SER A 590 -13.65 -7.66 41.16
CA SER A 590 -12.27 -8.11 41.24
C SER A 590 -11.30 -7.00 41.70
N LYS A 591 -10.07 -7.36 42.08
CA LYS A 591 -8.98 -6.43 42.37
C LYS A 591 -8.76 -5.43 41.22
N ARG A 592 -8.92 -5.87 39.96
CA ARG A 592 -8.81 -4.99 38.82
C ARG A 592 -9.88 -3.90 38.82
N ALA A 593 -11.10 -4.26 39.15
CA ALA A 593 -12.18 -3.28 39.26
C ALA A 593 -11.93 -2.27 40.40
N TYR A 594 -11.26 -2.68 41.51
CA TYR A 594 -10.81 -1.77 42.53
C TYR A 594 -9.78 -0.76 42.02
N ILE A 595 -8.74 -1.23 41.30
CA ILE A 595 -7.70 -0.35 40.73
C ILE A 595 -8.31 0.67 39.75
N GLU A 596 -9.27 0.25 38.91
CA GLU A 596 -9.98 1.19 38.03
C GLU A 596 -10.77 2.24 38.84
N LYS A 597 -11.39 1.84 39.94
CA LYS A 597 -12.16 2.75 40.80
C LYS A 597 -11.28 3.68 41.64
N GLU A 598 -10.16 3.17 42.13
CA GLU A 598 -9.12 3.95 42.80
C GLU A 598 -8.59 5.08 41.90
N LYS A 599 -8.33 4.78 40.61
CA LYS A 599 -7.91 5.78 39.64
C LYS A 599 -8.96 6.86 39.42
N GLU A 600 -10.24 6.47 39.24
CA GLU A 600 -11.37 7.41 39.10
C GLU A 600 -11.49 8.35 40.33
N LEU A 601 -11.31 7.81 41.53
CA LEU A 601 -11.38 8.60 42.76
C LEU A 601 -10.16 9.53 42.90
N ASN A 602 -8.98 9.10 42.53
CA ASN A 602 -7.79 9.94 42.55
C ASN A 602 -7.93 11.14 41.57
N GLU A 603 -8.50 10.94 40.39
CA GLU A 603 -8.81 12.03 39.46
C GLU A 603 -9.81 13.03 40.10
N LYS A 604 -10.82 12.54 40.82
CA LYS A 604 -11.78 13.41 41.54
C LYS A 604 -11.17 14.12 42.74
N ILE A 605 -10.17 13.52 43.40
CA ILE A 605 -9.41 14.17 44.49
C ILE A 605 -8.56 15.30 43.94
N GLU A 606 -7.87 15.07 42.80
CA GLU A 606 -7.07 16.11 42.14
C GLU A 606 -7.93 17.29 41.66
N ASP A 607 -9.17 17.03 41.21
CA ASP A 607 -10.13 18.04 40.76
C ASP A 607 -10.91 18.72 41.90
N GLU A 608 -10.64 18.37 43.15
CA GLU A 608 -11.37 18.84 44.39
C GLU A 608 -12.90 18.60 44.34
N CYS A 609 -13.33 17.60 43.56
CA CYS A 609 -14.77 17.26 43.36
C CYS A 609 -15.15 15.91 43.95
N VAL A 610 -14.42 15.41 44.96
CA VAL A 610 -14.68 14.10 45.57
C VAL A 610 -15.75 14.24 46.67
N GLU A 611 -16.72 13.33 46.65
CA GLU A 611 -17.69 13.15 47.74
C GLU A 611 -17.05 12.40 48.92
N ASP A 612 -17.61 12.52 50.14
CA ASP A 612 -17.13 11.79 51.29
C ASP A 612 -17.24 10.29 51.10
N PHE A 613 -16.16 9.57 51.38
CA PHE A 613 -16.08 8.12 51.29
C PHE A 613 -15.21 7.54 52.42
N ALA A 614 -15.39 6.25 52.66
CA ALA A 614 -14.50 5.48 53.53
C ALA A 614 -14.08 4.18 52.83
N ILE A 615 -12.95 3.64 53.24
CA ILE A 615 -12.49 2.31 52.83
C ILE A 615 -12.58 1.38 54.04
N ALA A 616 -13.30 0.26 53.90
CA ALA A 616 -13.23 -0.83 54.87
C ALA A 616 -12.47 -2.01 54.24
N ILE A 617 -11.60 -2.62 55.04
CA ILE A 617 -10.85 -3.83 54.68
C ILE A 617 -11.30 -4.96 55.58
N CYS A 618 -11.61 -6.10 54.97
CA CYS A 618 -12.02 -7.31 55.64
C CYS A 618 -11.08 -8.47 55.30
N ASP A 619 -10.55 -9.15 56.26
CA ASP A 619 -9.67 -10.31 56.12
C ASP A 619 -10.29 -11.54 56.83
N ILE A 620 -10.24 -12.69 56.18
CA ILE A 620 -10.83 -13.93 56.74
C ILE A 620 -9.82 -14.58 57.64
N ASN A 621 -10.16 -14.69 58.93
CA ASN A 621 -9.29 -15.38 59.89
C ASN A 621 -9.29 -16.90 59.68
N ASN A 622 -8.16 -17.53 60.00
CA ASN A 622 -7.94 -18.97 60.00
C ASN A 622 -8.09 -19.71 58.65
N MET A 623 -8.05 -18.98 57.48
CA MET A 623 -8.16 -19.59 56.14
C MET A 623 -7.16 -20.70 55.91
N LYS A 624 -5.91 -20.53 56.37
CA LYS A 624 -4.88 -21.56 56.24
C LYS A 624 -5.26 -22.85 56.97
N TYR A 625 -5.78 -22.75 58.21
CA TYR A 625 -6.25 -23.88 58.96
C TYR A 625 -7.43 -24.60 58.29
N ILE A 626 -8.36 -23.86 57.71
CA ILE A 626 -9.50 -24.41 56.98
C ILE A 626 -9.01 -25.19 55.74
N ASN A 627 -8.12 -24.60 55.00
CA ASN A 627 -7.55 -25.24 53.82
C ASN A 627 -6.72 -26.51 54.17
N ASP A 628 -5.90 -26.42 55.19
CA ASP A 628 -5.04 -27.54 55.61
C ASP A 628 -5.86 -28.68 56.25
N THR A 629 -6.99 -28.40 56.91
CA THR A 629 -7.82 -29.39 57.62
C THR A 629 -8.92 -29.98 56.75
N TYR A 630 -9.60 -29.15 55.95
CA TYR A 630 -10.79 -29.55 55.19
C TYR A 630 -10.61 -29.50 53.65
N GLY A 631 -9.45 -29.06 53.19
CA GLY A 631 -9.09 -28.96 51.78
C GLY A 631 -9.56 -27.67 51.10
N HIS A 632 -8.94 -27.34 49.98
CA HIS A 632 -9.19 -26.10 49.25
C HIS A 632 -10.64 -25.91 48.80
N LYS A 633 -11.37 -26.99 48.52
CA LYS A 633 -12.78 -26.90 48.09
C LYS A 633 -13.70 -26.36 49.19
N GLU A 634 -13.46 -26.77 50.43
CA GLU A 634 -14.17 -26.24 51.61
C GLU A 634 -13.72 -24.80 51.89
N GLY A 635 -12.44 -24.49 51.69
CA GLY A 635 -11.95 -23.12 51.75
C GLY A 635 -12.64 -22.18 50.78
N ASP A 636 -12.85 -22.63 49.53
CA ASP A 636 -13.58 -21.86 48.54
C ASP A 636 -15.05 -21.60 48.95
N GLU A 637 -15.74 -22.61 49.48
CA GLU A 637 -17.09 -22.46 49.97
C GLU A 637 -17.15 -21.51 51.20
N TYR A 638 -16.11 -21.54 52.03
CA TYR A 638 -15.98 -20.62 53.16
C TYR A 638 -15.81 -19.18 52.70
N ILE A 639 -14.95 -18.92 51.67
CA ILE A 639 -14.78 -17.61 51.06
C ILE A 639 -16.11 -17.10 50.47
N LYS A 640 -16.88 -17.96 49.80
CA LYS A 640 -18.22 -17.62 49.28
C LYS A 640 -19.21 -17.24 50.40
N LYS A 641 -19.17 -17.94 51.52
CA LYS A 641 -20.01 -17.60 52.68
C LYS A 641 -19.64 -16.23 53.24
N VAL A 642 -18.35 -15.96 53.41
CA VAL A 642 -17.85 -14.66 53.89
C VAL A 642 -18.24 -13.52 52.95
N SER A 643 -18.03 -13.71 51.63
CA SER A 643 -18.42 -12.67 50.67
C SER A 643 -19.89 -12.31 50.73
N LYS A 644 -20.77 -13.32 50.96
CA LYS A 644 -22.22 -13.08 51.18
C LYS A 644 -22.53 -12.31 52.45
N ILE A 645 -21.76 -12.54 53.52
CA ILE A 645 -21.92 -11.79 54.79
C ILE A 645 -21.52 -10.34 54.55
N ILE A 646 -20.35 -10.11 53.94
CA ILE A 646 -19.87 -8.75 53.65
C ILE A 646 -20.88 -7.99 52.76
N CYS A 647 -21.34 -8.61 51.65
CA CYS A 647 -22.33 -8.00 50.77
C CYS A 647 -23.71 -7.74 51.45
N LYS A 648 -24.08 -8.54 52.46
CA LYS A 648 -25.30 -8.30 53.23
C LYS A 648 -25.14 -7.17 54.23
N THR A 649 -23.93 -6.97 54.77
CA THR A 649 -23.60 -5.88 55.69
C THR A 649 -23.53 -4.55 54.94
N PHE A 650 -22.78 -4.52 53.82
CA PHE A 650 -22.58 -3.31 52.99
C PHE A 650 -23.42 -3.40 51.71
N LYS A 651 -24.72 -3.15 51.82
CA LYS A 651 -25.69 -3.37 50.74
C LYS A 651 -25.59 -2.34 49.61
N HIS A 652 -25.16 -1.12 49.94
CA HIS A 652 -25.16 0.02 49.04
C HIS A 652 -23.74 0.39 48.58
N SER A 653 -22.74 -0.41 48.93
CA SER A 653 -21.33 -0.17 48.64
C SER A 653 -20.70 -1.27 47.80
N PRO A 654 -19.86 -0.95 46.83
CA PRO A 654 -19.17 -1.97 46.04
C PRO A 654 -18.14 -2.73 46.87
N VAL A 655 -18.23 -4.07 46.81
CA VAL A 655 -17.32 -5.01 47.47
C VAL A 655 -16.35 -5.56 46.42
N PHE A 656 -15.07 -5.52 46.73
CA PHE A 656 -13.99 -6.00 45.89
C PHE A 656 -13.22 -7.12 46.57
N ARG A 657 -12.92 -8.20 45.88
CA ARG A 657 -11.97 -9.20 46.38
C ARG A 657 -10.56 -8.79 45.96
N PHE A 658 -9.72 -8.45 46.91
CA PHE A 658 -8.40 -7.88 46.68
C PHE A 658 -7.30 -8.93 46.64
N GLY A 659 -7.41 -9.96 47.46
CA GLY A 659 -6.50 -11.11 47.57
C GLY A 659 -7.25 -12.42 47.79
N GLY A 660 -6.57 -13.47 48.21
CA GLY A 660 -7.14 -14.80 48.47
C GLY A 660 -8.28 -14.77 49.48
N ASP A 661 -8.07 -14.13 50.63
CA ASP A 661 -8.91 -14.01 51.80
C ASP A 661 -9.22 -12.54 52.17
N GLU A 662 -8.82 -11.57 51.36
CA GLU A 662 -8.97 -10.14 51.59
C GLU A 662 -10.06 -9.52 50.72
N PHE A 663 -10.93 -8.70 51.36
CA PHE A 663 -11.97 -7.92 50.69
C PHE A 663 -11.82 -6.44 51.03
N VAL A 664 -12.04 -5.59 50.03
CA VAL A 664 -12.06 -4.13 50.18
C VAL A 664 -13.45 -3.64 49.84
N ILE A 665 -13.98 -2.77 50.66
CA ILE A 665 -15.28 -2.14 50.47
C ILE A 665 -15.09 -0.63 50.38
N LEU A 666 -15.64 -0.02 49.35
CA LEU A 666 -15.64 1.43 49.16
C LEU A 666 -17.00 1.96 49.63
N LEU A 667 -17.07 2.49 50.85
CA LEU A 667 -18.30 2.98 51.43
C LEU A 667 -18.62 4.38 50.89
N THR A 668 -19.83 4.53 50.40
CA THR A 668 -20.40 5.80 49.92
C THR A 668 -21.88 5.86 50.30
N GLY A 669 -22.46 7.06 50.34
CA GLY A 669 -23.90 7.25 50.63
C GLY A 669 -24.35 6.61 51.94
N GLU A 670 -25.46 5.86 51.93
CA GLU A 670 -26.11 5.29 53.13
C GLU A 670 -25.18 4.38 53.96
N ASP A 671 -24.35 3.57 53.31
CA ASP A 671 -23.37 2.73 54.02
C ASP A 671 -22.24 3.57 54.66
N TYR A 672 -21.87 4.70 54.04
CA TYR A 672 -20.91 5.64 54.61
C TYR A 672 -21.47 6.31 55.83
N ASP A 673 -22.73 6.78 55.81
CA ASP A 673 -23.39 7.43 56.92
C ASP A 673 -23.53 6.50 58.13
N ASN A 674 -23.83 5.21 57.89
CA ASN A 674 -24.03 4.20 58.94
C ASN A 674 -22.77 3.36 59.22
N ARG A 675 -21.59 3.76 58.74
CA ARG A 675 -20.36 2.95 58.77
C ARG A 675 -19.95 2.49 60.19
N GLY A 676 -20.19 3.33 61.22
CA GLY A 676 -19.86 2.98 62.57
C GLY A 676 -20.69 1.81 63.12
N GLU A 677 -21.99 1.77 62.84
CA GLU A 677 -22.89 0.69 63.24
C GLU A 677 -22.59 -0.59 62.42
N LEU A 678 -22.32 -0.47 61.11
CA LEU A 678 -22.00 -1.61 60.26
C LEU A 678 -20.68 -2.29 60.68
N MET A 679 -19.66 -1.52 60.99
CA MET A 679 -18.37 -2.05 61.46
C MET A 679 -18.49 -2.67 62.87
N LYS A 680 -19.24 -2.03 63.81
CA LYS A 680 -19.50 -2.61 65.08
C LYS A 680 -20.27 -3.92 65.01
N GLY A 681 -21.27 -4.00 64.11
CA GLY A 681 -22.02 -5.24 63.83
C GLY A 681 -21.15 -6.39 63.35
N LEU A 682 -20.18 -6.11 62.49
CA LEU A 682 -19.16 -7.08 61.99
C LEU A 682 -18.24 -7.53 63.09
N HIS A 683 -17.74 -6.60 63.90
CA HIS A 683 -16.85 -6.88 65.04
C HIS A 683 -17.54 -7.74 66.10
N ASP A 684 -18.77 -7.38 66.49
CA ASP A 684 -19.57 -8.14 67.50
C ASP A 684 -19.94 -9.55 66.99
N ALA A 685 -20.13 -9.68 65.65
CA ALA A 685 -20.34 -10.98 64.98
C ALA A 685 -19.08 -11.84 65.02
N ALA A 686 -17.90 -11.24 64.76
CA ALA A 686 -16.62 -11.92 64.81
C ALA A 686 -16.33 -12.48 66.22
N ILE A 687 -16.56 -11.70 67.30
CA ILE A 687 -16.37 -12.15 68.66
C ILE A 687 -17.31 -13.32 68.97
N ARG A 688 -18.61 -13.20 68.68
CA ARG A 688 -19.58 -14.29 68.92
C ARG A 688 -19.29 -15.56 68.17
N ASN A 689 -18.74 -15.46 66.96
CA ASN A 689 -18.44 -16.58 66.06
C ASN A 689 -17.13 -17.29 66.46
N GLU A 690 -16.20 -16.61 67.10
CA GLU A 690 -14.96 -17.19 67.60
C GLU A 690 -15.20 -18.22 68.71
N ASP A 691 -16.20 -17.97 69.58
CA ASP A 691 -16.63 -18.91 70.61
C ASP A 691 -17.41 -20.12 70.06
N ASN A 692 -18.04 -19.99 68.89
CA ASN A 692 -18.97 -20.98 68.33
C ASN A 692 -18.48 -21.67 67.07
N ASN A 693 -17.20 -21.64 66.75
CA ASN A 693 -16.63 -22.15 65.45
C ASN A 693 -17.31 -21.58 64.17
N GLY A 694 -17.80 -20.33 64.25
CA GLY A 694 -18.41 -19.65 63.12
C GLY A 694 -17.42 -18.91 62.24
N VAL A 695 -17.93 -18.09 61.30
CA VAL A 695 -17.12 -17.26 60.42
C VAL A 695 -16.54 -16.06 61.17
N VAL A 696 -15.23 -15.94 61.22
CA VAL A 696 -14.51 -14.83 61.86
C VAL A 696 -13.86 -13.93 60.81
N ILE A 697 -14.25 -12.68 60.76
CA ILE A 697 -13.77 -11.65 59.85
C ILE A 697 -13.09 -10.55 60.64
N ALA A 698 -11.80 -10.36 60.45
CA ALA A 698 -11.11 -9.18 60.93
C ALA A 698 -11.43 -7.99 60.01
N SER A 699 -11.76 -6.85 60.59
CA SER A 699 -12.15 -5.68 59.77
C SER A 699 -11.55 -4.38 60.33
N GLY A 700 -11.25 -3.44 59.45
CA GLY A 700 -10.78 -2.09 59.75
C GLY A 700 -11.34 -1.07 58.79
N ILE A 701 -11.46 0.17 59.21
CA ILE A 701 -12.04 1.25 58.40
C ILE A 701 -11.25 2.55 58.51
N SER A 702 -11.22 3.33 57.44
CA SER A 702 -10.72 4.70 57.49
C SER A 702 -11.52 5.61 56.57
N ASP A 703 -11.82 6.79 57.05
CA ASP A 703 -12.50 7.85 56.31
C ASP A 703 -11.48 8.64 55.47
N PHE A 704 -11.90 9.10 54.30
CA PHE A 704 -11.14 10.06 53.49
C PHE A 704 -11.14 11.44 54.21
N GLN A 705 -9.96 12.06 54.24
CA GLN A 705 -9.76 13.37 54.92
C GLN A 705 -9.12 14.36 53.93
N LEU A 706 -9.91 15.26 53.35
CA LEU A 706 -9.53 16.18 52.27
C LEU A 706 -8.23 16.97 52.55
N LYS A 707 -7.86 17.25 53.77
CA LYS A 707 -6.63 17.99 54.12
C LYS A 707 -5.43 17.12 54.44
N ARG A 708 -5.62 15.81 54.51
CA ARG A 708 -4.60 14.83 54.91
C ARG A 708 -4.23 13.88 53.80
N ASP A 709 -5.22 13.46 53.03
CA ASP A 709 -5.07 12.41 52.05
C ASP A 709 -4.82 13.00 50.66
N VAL A 710 -3.68 12.67 50.07
CA VAL A 710 -3.30 13.10 48.72
C VAL A 710 -3.89 12.17 47.65
N ASN A 711 -4.22 10.93 48.04
CA ASN A 711 -4.78 9.91 47.18
C ASN A 711 -5.54 8.85 47.99
N VAL A 712 -6.27 8.00 47.26
CA VAL A 712 -7.05 6.89 47.84
C VAL A 712 -6.19 5.88 48.59
N HIS A 713 -4.94 5.70 48.16
CA HIS A 713 -4.00 4.76 48.79
C HIS A 713 -3.70 5.13 50.25
N ASN A 714 -3.65 6.43 50.61
CA ASN A 714 -3.48 6.85 52.01
C ASN A 714 -4.64 6.41 52.91
N VAL A 715 -5.87 6.42 52.39
CA VAL A 715 -7.06 5.93 53.11
C VAL A 715 -6.99 4.41 53.25
N PHE A 716 -6.57 3.71 52.21
CA PHE A 716 -6.40 2.26 52.19
C PHE A 716 -5.39 1.80 53.25
N GLU A 717 -4.18 2.39 53.31
CA GLU A 717 -3.15 2.04 54.28
C GLU A 717 -3.66 2.18 55.72
N ARG A 718 -4.42 3.23 56.05
CA ARG A 718 -4.97 3.40 57.40
C ARG A 718 -6.06 2.39 57.72
N ALA A 719 -6.88 2.01 56.77
CA ALA A 719 -7.89 0.97 56.91
C ALA A 719 -7.24 -0.41 57.14
N ASP A 720 -6.13 -0.67 56.46
CA ASP A 720 -5.34 -1.90 56.59
C ASP A 720 -4.67 -1.99 57.98
N ASP A 721 -4.07 -0.90 58.44
CA ASP A 721 -3.52 -0.81 59.82
C ASP A 721 -4.57 -1.06 60.87
N ASP A 722 -5.77 -0.55 60.69
CA ASP A 722 -6.91 -0.74 61.62
C ASP A 722 -7.39 -2.19 61.63
N MET A 723 -7.54 -2.80 60.46
CA MET A 723 -7.87 -4.22 60.29
C MET A 723 -6.81 -5.12 60.90
N TYR A 724 -5.54 -4.79 60.75
CA TYR A 724 -4.45 -5.57 61.34
C TYR A 724 -4.47 -5.56 62.86
N LYS A 725 -4.77 -4.41 63.49
CA LYS A 725 -4.96 -4.31 64.95
C LYS A 725 -6.11 -5.16 65.40
N ASN A 726 -7.25 -5.08 64.73
CA ASN A 726 -8.44 -5.88 65.04
C ASN A 726 -8.13 -7.40 64.88
N LYS A 727 -7.38 -7.80 63.88
CA LYS A 727 -6.93 -9.18 63.69
C LYS A 727 -6.06 -9.68 64.84
N GLN A 728 -5.21 -8.82 65.41
CA GLN A 728 -4.39 -9.15 66.56
C GLN A 728 -5.22 -9.30 67.83
N GLU A 729 -6.25 -8.44 68.08
CA GLU A 729 -7.16 -8.52 69.14
C GLU A 729 -7.97 -9.82 69.18
N LEU A 730 -8.56 -10.17 68.05
CA LEU A 730 -9.28 -11.43 67.85
C LEU A 730 -8.39 -12.65 68.12
N LYS A 731 -7.11 -12.66 67.66
CA LYS A 731 -6.15 -13.74 68.01
C LYS A 731 -5.79 -13.84 69.48
N LYS A 732 -5.81 -12.75 70.29
CA LYS A 732 -5.56 -12.79 71.71
C LYS A 732 -6.73 -13.38 72.45
N LEU A 733 -7.96 -13.05 72.04
CA LEU A 733 -9.19 -13.64 72.62
C LEU A 733 -9.21 -15.15 72.43
N HIS A 734 -8.78 -15.66 71.28
CA HIS A 734 -8.68 -17.10 71.00
C HIS A 734 -7.64 -17.82 71.89
N LYS A 735 -6.56 -17.15 72.32
CA LYS A 735 -5.53 -17.71 73.21
C LYS A 735 -5.91 -17.70 74.67
N THR A 736 -6.80 -16.84 75.09
CA THR A 736 -7.27 -16.73 76.51
C THR A 736 -8.50 -17.57 76.84
N GLY A 737 -9.16 -18.15 75.82
CA GLY A 737 -10.32 -19.04 75.98
C GLY A 737 -10.01 -20.54 75.91
N ARG A 738 -8.73 -20.94 76.00
CA ARG A 738 -8.29 -22.36 76.12
C ARG A 738 -7.67 -22.64 77.43
#